data_5e0b577651e69a6f9da1444b837ed398
#
_entry.id   5e0b577651e69a6f9da1444b837ed398
#
_cell.length_a   1.000
_cell.length_b   1.000
_cell.length_c   1.000
_cell.angle_alpha   90.00
_cell.angle_beta   90.00
_cell.angle_gamma   90.00
#
_symmetry.space_group_name_H-M   'P 1'
#
loop_
_entity.id
_entity.type
_entity.pdbx_description
1 polymer ?
#
loop_
_entity_poly.entity_id
_entity_poly.type
_entity_poly.pdbx_seq_one_letter_code
_entity_poly.pdbx_strand_id
1 'polypeptide(L)'
;MGTKYVYSFNEGNKDMKSLLGGKGANLAEMTKIGLPVPPGFTISTEACNDYYVSNKTIKPEIVEQIEEKLAQLESELGKKLGSIENPLLVSVRSGAVISMPGMMDTILNLGLNDNTVVGLAKATDNERFAYDSYRRFIQMFSDVAMEVQKYKFENVLDRYKEENNFKFDTDLTTEHLKAIVEEYKNIYKKEVGEDFPQDPKKQLMLAVEAVFRSWNNPRAIVYRRLNDIDNNLGTAVNIQSMVFGNMGDTSGTGVAFTRDPATGDNKLLGEYLINAQGEDVVAGIRTPQPIDTLKEVMPEIYKQFIDTVKTLEHHYKDMQDVEFTIEKGRLFFLQTRNGKRTAASAINVAVDLVNEGLITKEEAIMRIEPKQLDQLLHPKFEDKALKEATVLTKGLPASPGAGSGKIYFSAEDAAKASQNGEKVILVRQETSPEDIEGMVCSEGILTARGGMTSHAAVVARGMGKCCVAGCGEIKVDEAAKEVRKDDLVLKEGDFISLDGSTGVVYLGDVAKVEATMTGNFEKLMNWVDEIRKIRVRTNADNPRDAKAAVDFGAEGIGLCRTEHMFFDEDRIPAVRKMILSNTVKDRVEALDRLLPMQQQDFVDIYKVMGDRPVNIRLLDPPLHEFLPHDDETINELAKDMNIDAKEIKKRIVDLAEFNPMLGHRGCRLAVTYPEIAVMQTKAIINAAIEVNKEGLNVEPEIMIPLVGALNEFRNVKNTIVETANKIIEENNVNLKYTVGTMIEIPRACLIADEIAREADFFSFGTNDLTQMTFGYSRDDAGKFLNEYVDKEILEKDPFQTLDQNGVGKLVKMAANLAREEKGDKIKLGICGEHGGDPASVEFCYNTGLNYVSCSPYRVPIARLAAAQATIKNKK
;
A
#
# COMPACT_ATOMS: atom_id res chain seq x y z
N MET A 1 -9.46 44.36 7.42
CA MET A 1 -8.53 43.62 8.32
C MET A 1 -7.57 42.89 7.44
N GLY A 2 -6.24 42.98 7.68
CA GLY A 2 -5.24 42.24 6.92
C GLY A 2 -5.35 40.74 7.15
N THR A 3 -4.78 39.91 6.27
CA THR A 3 -4.73 38.47 6.41
C THR A 3 -3.93 38.12 7.67
N LYS A 4 -4.45 37.18 8.49
CA LYS A 4 -3.74 36.69 9.67
C LYS A 4 -2.92 35.48 9.29
N TYR A 5 -1.60 35.57 9.47
CA TYR A 5 -0.64 34.52 9.14
C TYR A 5 -0.02 33.86 10.36
N VAL A 6 -0.02 34.54 11.53
CA VAL A 6 0.70 34.11 12.73
C VAL A 6 -0.25 33.93 13.90
N TYR A 7 -0.20 32.77 14.55
CA TYR A 7 -1.13 32.33 15.59
C TYR A 7 -0.36 31.87 16.83
N SER A 8 -0.62 32.48 18.00
CA SER A 8 -0.16 31.91 19.27
C SER A 8 -0.83 30.57 19.51
N PHE A 9 -0.20 29.64 20.27
CA PHE A 9 -0.78 28.32 20.52
C PHE A 9 -2.17 28.39 21.18
N ASN A 10 -2.46 29.40 21.97
CA ASN A 10 -3.79 29.60 22.54
C ASN A 10 -4.87 30.12 21.56
N GLU A 11 -4.50 30.49 20.34
CA GLU A 11 -5.42 30.95 19.28
C GLU A 11 -5.84 29.87 18.29
N GLY A 12 -5.24 28.67 18.38
CA GLY A 12 -5.50 27.54 17.47
C GLY A 12 -6.21 26.36 18.15
N ASN A 13 -6.50 25.34 17.34
CA ASN A 13 -7.03 24.06 17.80
C ASN A 13 -6.72 22.93 16.78
N LYS A 14 -7.06 21.69 17.15
CA LYS A 14 -6.79 20.48 16.30
C LYS A 14 -7.47 20.50 14.93
N ASP A 15 -8.52 21.28 14.73
CA ASP A 15 -9.27 21.33 13.46
C ASP A 15 -8.62 22.26 12.44
N MET A 16 -7.65 23.06 12.87
CA MET A 16 -6.92 24.02 12.01
C MET A 16 -5.67 23.41 11.36
N LYS A 17 -5.63 22.10 11.12
CA LYS A 17 -4.45 21.40 10.54
C LYS A 17 -4.05 21.92 9.16
N SER A 18 -5.01 22.28 8.31
CA SER A 18 -4.71 22.85 6.99
C SER A 18 -3.94 24.18 7.08
N LEU A 19 -4.19 24.97 8.12
CA LEU A 19 -3.59 26.29 8.32
C LEU A 19 -2.33 26.27 9.20
N LEU A 20 -2.38 25.50 10.30
CA LEU A 20 -1.29 25.46 11.29
C LEU A 20 -0.34 24.27 11.12
N GLY A 21 -0.61 23.41 10.13
CA GLY A 21 0.05 22.11 10.01
C GLY A 21 -0.34 21.15 11.14
N GLY A 22 0.06 19.90 11.03
CA GLY A 22 -0.25 18.91 12.05
C GLY A 22 0.38 19.22 13.40
N LYS A 23 1.63 19.66 13.41
CA LYS A 23 2.37 19.98 14.65
C LYS A 23 1.79 21.21 15.35
N GLY A 24 1.57 22.32 14.62
CA GLY A 24 1.04 23.57 15.17
C GLY A 24 -0.38 23.40 15.72
N ALA A 25 -1.25 22.69 15.00
CA ALA A 25 -2.61 22.39 15.45
C ALA A 25 -2.62 21.55 16.74
N ASN A 26 -1.73 20.57 16.85
CA ASN A 26 -1.64 19.74 18.05
C ASN A 26 -1.01 20.49 19.24
N LEU A 27 -0.01 21.35 19.02
CA LEU A 27 0.53 22.21 20.07
C LEU A 27 -0.54 23.15 20.62
N ALA A 28 -1.33 23.76 19.73
CA ALA A 28 -2.45 24.60 20.11
C ALA A 28 -3.52 23.83 20.89
N GLU A 29 -3.88 22.64 20.45
CA GLU A 29 -4.88 21.81 21.15
C GLU A 29 -4.40 21.37 22.53
N MET A 30 -3.16 20.91 22.66
CA MET A 30 -2.57 20.54 23.95
C MET A 30 -2.55 21.75 24.92
N THR A 31 -2.20 22.95 24.42
CA THR A 31 -2.26 24.18 25.20
C THR A 31 -3.67 24.47 25.67
N LYS A 32 -4.66 24.34 24.78
CA LYS A 32 -6.08 24.60 25.08
C LYS A 32 -6.65 23.66 26.13
N ILE A 33 -6.25 22.41 26.13
CA ILE A 33 -6.68 21.44 27.16
C ILE A 33 -5.84 21.48 28.44
N GLY A 34 -4.95 22.47 28.56
CA GLY A 34 -4.21 22.78 29.80
C GLY A 34 -2.99 21.89 30.05
N LEU A 35 -2.45 21.24 29.05
CA LEU A 35 -1.23 20.45 29.21
C LEU A 35 0.03 21.35 29.28
N PRO A 36 1.09 20.90 29.94
CA PRO A 36 2.33 21.66 30.09
C PRO A 36 3.09 21.68 28.74
N VAL A 37 2.72 22.60 27.89
CA VAL A 37 3.36 22.86 26.59
C VAL A 37 4.20 24.13 26.71
N PRO A 38 5.48 24.12 26.30
CA PRO A 38 6.24 25.35 26.22
C PRO A 38 5.54 26.36 25.30
N PRO A 39 5.32 27.62 25.72
CA PRO A 39 4.62 28.60 24.93
C PRO A 39 5.30 28.87 23.57
N GLY A 40 4.51 29.33 22.61
CA GLY A 40 4.99 29.64 21.29
C GLY A 40 3.89 30.11 20.34
N PHE A 41 4.25 30.18 19.06
CA PHE A 41 3.32 30.54 17.98
C PHE A 41 3.65 29.82 16.69
N THR A 42 2.67 29.76 15.81
CA THR A 42 2.77 29.10 14.50
C THR A 42 2.60 30.11 13.39
N ILE A 43 3.52 30.13 12.41
CA ILE A 43 3.39 30.80 11.14
C ILE A 43 2.69 29.82 10.20
N SER A 44 1.61 30.25 9.55
CA SER A 44 0.71 29.37 8.80
C SER A 44 1.29 28.80 7.51
N THR A 45 0.67 27.75 7.00
CA THR A 45 0.95 27.20 5.67
C THR A 45 0.70 28.20 4.55
N GLU A 46 -0.26 29.11 4.73
CA GLU A 46 -0.55 30.19 3.78
C GLU A 46 0.66 31.15 3.64
N ALA A 47 1.36 31.44 4.74
CA ALA A 47 2.58 32.23 4.69
C ALA A 47 3.69 31.54 3.86
N CYS A 48 3.78 30.22 3.93
CA CYS A 48 4.70 29.44 3.09
C CYS A 48 4.34 29.53 1.61
N ASN A 49 3.05 29.39 1.28
CA ASN A 49 2.58 29.51 -0.09
C ASN A 49 2.82 30.93 -0.63
N ASP A 50 2.54 31.95 0.17
CA ASP A 50 2.81 33.36 -0.16
C ASP A 50 4.31 33.63 -0.37
N TYR A 51 5.19 33.00 0.42
CA TYR A 51 6.64 33.10 0.24
C TYR A 51 7.07 32.63 -1.17
N TYR A 52 6.54 31.51 -1.66
CA TYR A 52 6.84 31.04 -3.01
C TYR A 52 6.25 31.91 -4.10
N VAL A 53 5.02 32.40 -3.93
CA VAL A 53 4.37 33.35 -4.89
C VAL A 53 5.11 34.68 -4.93
N SER A 54 5.68 35.13 -3.80
CA SER A 54 6.44 36.37 -3.66
C SER A 54 7.93 36.22 -3.98
N ASN A 55 8.27 35.30 -4.88
CA ASN A 55 9.64 35.06 -5.34
C ASN A 55 10.63 34.77 -4.20
N LYS A 56 10.24 33.89 -3.27
CA LYS A 56 11.00 33.47 -2.08
C LYS A 56 11.36 34.66 -1.16
N THR A 57 10.42 35.55 -0.94
CA THR A 57 10.56 36.69 -0.02
C THR A 57 9.38 36.69 0.98
N ILE A 58 9.69 36.80 2.27
CA ILE A 58 8.66 36.95 3.30
C ILE A 58 8.07 38.36 3.23
N LYS A 59 6.75 38.47 3.09
CA LYS A 59 6.06 39.73 3.02
C LYS A 59 6.22 40.55 4.32
N PRO A 60 6.34 41.89 4.25
CA PRO A 60 6.49 42.75 5.44
C PRO A 60 5.40 42.52 6.49
N GLU A 61 4.17 42.31 6.08
CA GLU A 61 3.02 42.07 6.97
C GLU A 61 3.16 40.75 7.78
N ILE A 62 3.87 39.74 7.24
CA ILE A 62 4.16 38.50 7.95
C ILE A 62 5.27 38.77 8.99
N VAL A 63 6.29 39.55 8.60
CA VAL A 63 7.39 39.93 9.51
C VAL A 63 6.84 40.71 10.72
N GLU A 64 5.96 41.70 10.50
CA GLU A 64 5.31 42.47 11.57
C GLU A 64 4.53 41.55 12.52
N GLN A 65 3.77 40.58 12.01
CA GLN A 65 3.03 39.63 12.83
C GLN A 65 3.96 38.68 13.61
N ILE A 66 5.09 38.29 13.04
CA ILE A 66 6.12 37.48 13.74
C ILE A 66 6.69 38.30 14.91
N GLU A 67 7.05 39.59 14.69
CA GLU A 67 7.59 40.48 15.73
C GLU A 67 6.58 40.73 16.85
N GLU A 68 5.30 40.93 16.51
CA GLU A 68 4.22 41.09 17.49
C GLU A 68 4.10 39.80 18.36
N LYS A 69 4.05 38.63 17.74
CA LYS A 69 3.92 37.36 18.50
C LYS A 69 5.17 37.02 19.30
N LEU A 70 6.34 37.41 18.82
CA LEU A 70 7.58 37.29 19.59
C LEU A 70 7.55 38.17 20.83
N ALA A 71 7.11 39.43 20.72
CA ALA A 71 6.96 40.33 21.86
C ALA A 71 5.94 39.82 22.88
N GLN A 72 4.85 39.22 22.42
CA GLN A 72 3.88 38.54 23.30
C GLN A 72 4.51 37.39 24.06
N LEU A 73 5.27 36.52 23.38
CA LEU A 73 5.98 35.39 23.96
C LEU A 73 7.04 35.83 24.99
N GLU A 74 7.79 36.90 24.68
CA GLU A 74 8.77 37.51 25.59
C GLU A 74 8.11 37.98 26.88
N SER A 75 6.96 38.67 26.74
CA SER A 75 6.18 39.19 27.88
C SER A 75 5.60 38.06 28.75
N GLU A 76 5.10 37.00 28.13
CA GLU A 76 4.55 35.83 28.82
C GLU A 76 5.61 35.11 29.67
N LEU A 77 6.81 34.97 29.13
CA LEU A 77 7.91 34.23 29.79
C LEU A 77 8.80 35.10 30.68
N GLY A 78 8.70 36.41 30.61
CA GLY A 78 9.61 37.32 31.29
C GLY A 78 11.05 37.18 30.80
N LYS A 79 11.26 36.71 29.57
CA LYS A 79 12.54 36.53 28.91
C LYS A 79 12.57 37.32 27.61
N LYS A 80 13.76 37.65 27.10
CA LYS A 80 13.86 38.40 25.84
C LYS A 80 14.85 37.76 24.89
N LEU A 81 14.47 37.65 23.63
CA LEU A 81 15.36 37.16 22.58
C LEU A 81 16.56 38.11 22.44
N GLY A 82 17.78 37.59 22.59
CA GLY A 82 19.00 38.40 22.59
C GLY A 82 19.35 39.10 23.90
N SER A 83 18.62 38.90 25.01
CA SER A 83 18.99 39.43 26.33
C SER A 83 20.27 38.80 26.83
N ILE A 84 21.13 39.63 27.43
CA ILE A 84 22.40 39.19 28.06
C ILE A 84 22.15 38.62 29.45
N GLU A 85 21.04 39.02 30.12
CA GLU A 85 20.79 38.58 31.51
C GLU A 85 19.93 37.34 31.59
N ASN A 86 18.84 37.32 30.84
CA ASN A 86 17.89 36.18 30.82
C ASN A 86 17.43 35.91 29.37
N PRO A 87 18.26 35.27 28.57
CA PRO A 87 17.97 35.08 27.16
C PRO A 87 16.77 34.14 26.93
N LEU A 88 15.85 34.57 26.07
CA LEU A 88 14.87 33.67 25.46
C LEU A 88 15.57 32.90 24.35
N LEU A 89 15.50 31.58 24.40
CA LEU A 89 15.87 30.72 23.27
C LEU A 89 14.63 30.03 22.72
N VAL A 90 14.60 29.86 21.41
CA VAL A 90 13.46 29.24 20.72
C VAL A 90 13.92 28.11 19.79
N SER A 91 13.03 27.17 19.55
CA SER A 91 13.12 26.24 18.45
C SER A 91 12.31 26.74 17.27
N VAL A 92 12.78 26.52 16.04
CA VAL A 92 12.07 26.77 14.78
C VAL A 92 11.89 25.44 14.10
N ARG A 93 10.65 24.97 14.02
CA ARG A 93 10.31 23.61 13.61
C ARG A 93 9.30 23.62 12.48
N SER A 94 9.52 22.84 11.44
CA SER A 94 8.54 22.59 10.38
C SER A 94 7.28 21.92 10.90
N GLY A 95 6.14 22.20 10.26
CA GLY A 95 4.84 21.63 10.62
C GLY A 95 3.95 21.45 9.39
N ALA A 96 4.23 20.46 8.54
CA ALA A 96 3.36 20.14 7.41
C ALA A 96 2.00 19.60 7.88
N VAL A 97 0.99 19.71 7.03
CA VAL A 97 -0.37 19.16 7.27
C VAL A 97 -0.32 17.65 7.45
N ILE A 98 0.47 16.98 6.60
CA ILE A 98 0.75 15.54 6.66
C ILE A 98 2.18 15.35 7.17
N SER A 99 2.36 14.45 8.13
CA SER A 99 3.66 14.18 8.73
C SER A 99 4.63 13.57 7.71
N MET A 100 5.79 14.22 7.53
CA MET A 100 6.88 13.78 6.64
C MET A 100 8.18 13.63 7.46
N PRO A 101 8.36 12.50 8.18
CA PRO A 101 9.48 12.32 9.12
C PRO A 101 10.84 12.41 8.40
N GLY A 102 11.76 13.23 8.95
CA GLY A 102 13.10 13.39 8.40
C GLY A 102 13.20 14.16 7.08
N MET A 103 12.06 14.59 6.50
CA MET A 103 12.07 15.28 5.20
C MET A 103 12.26 16.79 5.31
N MET A 104 11.96 17.37 6.47
CA MET A 104 11.95 18.81 6.69
C MET A 104 12.78 19.17 7.90
N ASP A 105 13.20 20.43 7.96
CA ASP A 105 14.25 20.90 8.81
C ASP A 105 13.75 21.45 10.16
N THR A 106 14.63 21.47 11.16
CA THR A 106 14.43 21.98 12.51
C THR A 106 15.70 22.70 12.96
N ILE A 107 15.56 23.83 13.64
CA ILE A 107 16.64 24.57 14.27
C ILE A 107 16.32 24.75 15.76
N LEU A 108 17.23 24.32 16.63
CA LEU A 108 17.10 24.42 18.09
C LEU A 108 18.07 25.49 18.63
N ASN A 109 17.83 25.94 19.86
CA ASN A 109 18.68 26.87 20.60
C ASN A 109 18.89 28.23 19.90
N LEU A 110 17.96 28.64 19.02
CA LEU A 110 18.03 29.92 18.32
C LEU A 110 17.93 31.08 19.31
N GLY A 111 18.76 32.07 19.12
CA GLY A 111 18.91 33.22 20.00
C GLY A 111 20.28 33.27 20.71
N LEU A 112 21.09 32.21 20.59
CA LEU A 112 22.44 32.18 21.10
C LEU A 112 23.37 32.97 20.18
N ASN A 113 24.24 33.76 20.83
CA ASN A 113 25.36 34.48 20.25
C ASN A 113 26.47 34.63 21.31
N ASP A 114 27.56 35.34 21.00
CA ASP A 114 28.71 35.49 21.87
C ASP A 114 28.38 36.18 23.24
N ASN A 115 27.31 36.98 23.29
CA ASN A 115 26.86 37.65 24.50
C ASN A 115 25.82 36.82 25.27
N THR A 116 24.81 36.27 24.52
CA THR A 116 23.71 35.55 25.17
C THR A 116 24.12 34.19 25.73
N VAL A 117 25.20 33.56 25.22
CA VAL A 117 25.76 32.35 25.80
C VAL A 117 26.28 32.58 27.23
N VAL A 118 26.89 33.76 27.48
CA VAL A 118 27.37 34.14 28.81
C VAL A 118 26.18 34.39 29.76
N GLY A 119 25.10 35.01 29.25
CA GLY A 119 23.85 35.17 30.00
C GLY A 119 23.19 33.85 30.35
N LEU A 120 23.15 32.90 29.39
CA LEU A 120 22.63 31.55 29.64
C LEU A 120 23.45 30.81 30.68
N ALA A 121 24.77 30.90 30.59
CA ALA A 121 25.69 30.28 31.57
C ALA A 121 25.41 30.77 33.00
N LYS A 122 25.24 32.09 33.18
CA LYS A 122 24.88 32.69 34.47
C LYS A 122 23.48 32.31 34.95
N ALA A 123 22.47 32.36 34.07
CA ALA A 123 21.09 32.07 34.43
C ALA A 123 20.87 30.59 34.80
N THR A 124 21.71 29.69 34.29
CA THR A 124 21.62 28.25 34.56
C THR A 124 22.61 27.75 35.60
N ASP A 125 23.58 28.57 35.97
CA ASP A 125 24.77 28.20 36.79
C ASP A 125 25.53 27.01 36.18
N ASN A 126 25.57 26.93 34.84
CA ASN A 126 26.15 25.82 34.08
C ASN A 126 26.78 26.32 32.78
N GLU A 127 28.04 26.71 32.85
CA GLU A 127 28.76 27.25 31.69
C GLU A 127 28.97 26.18 30.61
N ARG A 128 29.23 24.94 31.01
CA ARG A 128 29.37 23.83 30.06
C ARG A 128 28.12 23.64 29.21
N PHE A 129 26.96 23.59 29.84
CA PHE A 129 25.67 23.49 29.18
C PHE A 129 25.45 24.64 28.16
N ALA A 130 25.78 25.85 28.57
CA ALA A 130 25.56 27.02 27.68
C ALA A 130 26.40 26.94 26.40
N TYR A 131 27.69 26.59 26.53
CA TYR A 131 28.59 26.45 25.38
C TYR A 131 28.30 25.19 24.54
N ASP A 132 27.84 24.08 25.12
CA ASP A 132 27.36 22.94 24.37
C ASP A 132 26.09 23.28 23.54
N SER A 133 25.15 24.04 24.12
CA SER A 133 23.99 24.54 23.43
C SER A 133 24.36 25.49 22.28
N TYR A 134 25.40 26.34 22.47
CA TYR A 134 25.85 27.27 21.45
C TYR A 134 26.54 26.54 20.29
N ARG A 135 27.44 25.57 20.56
CA ARG A 135 28.06 24.80 19.48
C ARG A 135 27.01 24.02 18.65
N ARG A 136 26.00 23.41 19.33
CA ARG A 136 24.89 22.72 18.66
C ARG A 136 24.08 23.67 17.79
N PHE A 137 23.81 24.87 18.28
CA PHE A 137 23.11 25.88 17.50
C PHE A 137 23.88 26.30 16.25
N ILE A 138 25.18 26.62 16.38
CA ILE A 138 26.02 27.01 15.23
C ILE A 138 26.00 25.89 14.17
N GLN A 139 26.22 24.63 14.58
CA GLN A 139 26.19 23.50 13.66
C GLN A 139 24.86 23.36 12.95
N MET A 140 23.76 23.34 13.70
CA MET A 140 22.42 23.12 13.14
C MET A 140 21.97 24.32 12.30
N PHE A 141 22.24 25.55 12.70
CA PHE A 141 21.92 26.73 11.90
C PHE A 141 22.74 26.77 10.60
N SER A 142 24.00 26.44 10.66
CA SER A 142 24.86 26.39 9.48
C SER A 142 24.40 25.35 8.47
N ASP A 143 24.05 24.14 8.93
CA ASP A 143 23.59 23.05 8.08
C ASP A 143 22.23 23.39 7.47
N VAL A 144 21.25 23.77 8.31
CA VAL A 144 19.86 23.95 7.89
C VAL A 144 19.61 25.26 7.19
N ALA A 145 20.08 26.40 7.74
CA ALA A 145 19.78 27.72 7.20
C ALA A 145 20.71 28.13 6.04
N MET A 146 21.95 27.68 6.10
CA MET A 146 23.02 28.10 5.17
C MET A 146 23.54 26.97 4.29
N GLU A 147 22.99 25.75 4.42
CA GLU A 147 23.34 24.57 3.61
C GLU A 147 24.83 24.17 3.67
N VAL A 148 25.49 24.47 4.80
CA VAL A 148 26.87 24.06 5.06
C VAL A 148 26.88 22.58 5.49
N GLN A 149 27.65 21.76 4.83
CA GLN A 149 27.67 20.31 5.05
C GLN A 149 28.05 19.92 6.51
N LYS A 150 27.18 19.20 7.18
CA LYS A 150 27.24 18.83 8.59
C LYS A 150 28.56 18.15 9.00
N TYR A 151 29.09 17.27 8.15
CA TYR A 151 30.34 16.54 8.44
C TYR A 151 31.55 17.43 8.74
N LYS A 152 31.57 18.68 8.23
CA LYS A 152 32.65 19.61 8.52
C LYS A 152 32.73 19.98 9.99
N PHE A 153 31.58 20.07 10.64
CA PHE A 153 31.45 20.33 12.09
C PHE A 153 31.69 19.04 12.89
N GLU A 154 31.15 17.92 12.43
CA GLU A 154 31.34 16.61 13.08
C GLU A 154 32.81 16.22 13.14
N ASN A 155 33.59 16.43 12.08
CA ASN A 155 35.01 16.16 12.05
C ASN A 155 35.82 16.95 13.14
N VAL A 156 35.41 18.18 13.43
CA VAL A 156 36.03 18.95 14.51
C VAL A 156 35.68 18.33 15.86
N LEU A 157 34.42 18.03 16.08
CA LEU A 157 33.96 17.43 17.34
C LEU A 157 34.64 16.07 17.62
N ASP A 158 34.72 15.23 16.60
CA ASP A 158 35.33 13.91 16.68
C ASP A 158 36.85 14.00 16.93
N ARG A 159 37.54 14.95 16.28
CA ARG A 159 38.95 15.21 16.56
C ARG A 159 39.21 15.56 18.05
N TYR A 160 38.39 16.48 18.63
CA TYR A 160 38.51 16.83 20.04
C TYR A 160 38.26 15.65 20.97
N LYS A 161 37.30 14.77 20.60
CA LYS A 161 37.08 13.53 21.37
C LYS A 161 38.26 12.56 21.27
N GLU A 162 38.79 12.34 20.08
CA GLU A 162 39.89 11.43 19.83
C GLU A 162 41.19 11.92 20.52
N GLU A 163 41.55 13.19 20.41
CA GLU A 163 42.74 13.78 21.00
C GLU A 163 42.74 13.69 22.54
N ASN A 164 41.54 13.66 23.17
CA ASN A 164 41.38 13.61 24.62
C ASN A 164 40.88 12.24 25.12
N ASN A 165 40.76 11.22 24.29
CA ASN A 165 40.19 9.91 24.64
C ASN A 165 38.78 9.98 25.24
N PHE A 166 37.96 10.91 24.81
CA PHE A 166 36.58 11.05 25.23
C PHE A 166 35.66 10.15 24.37
N LYS A 167 34.67 9.54 25.03
CA LYS A 167 33.71 8.66 24.36
C LYS A 167 32.43 9.39 23.95
N PHE A 168 31.97 10.31 24.79
CA PHE A 168 30.71 11.01 24.63
C PHE A 168 30.91 12.54 24.57
N ASP A 169 30.00 13.24 23.96
CA ASP A 169 29.95 14.70 23.95
C ASP A 169 29.91 15.29 25.40
N THR A 170 29.32 14.52 26.32
CA THR A 170 29.26 14.88 27.74
C THR A 170 30.60 14.92 28.43
N ASP A 171 31.63 14.29 27.88
CA ASP A 171 32.98 14.26 28.43
C ASP A 171 33.78 15.54 28.14
N LEU A 172 33.32 16.33 27.15
CA LEU A 172 33.92 17.60 26.75
C LEU A 172 33.80 18.63 27.87
N THR A 173 34.91 19.28 28.22
CA THR A 173 34.93 20.37 29.23
C THR A 173 34.43 21.69 28.62
N THR A 174 34.21 22.69 29.47
CA THR A 174 33.83 24.04 29.03
C THR A 174 34.87 24.65 28.10
N GLU A 175 36.15 24.47 28.39
CA GLU A 175 37.27 24.97 27.57
C GLU A 175 37.29 24.34 26.19
N HIS A 176 37.07 23.01 26.10
CA HIS A 176 36.94 22.34 24.79
C HIS A 176 35.76 22.89 24.01
N LEU A 177 34.62 23.07 24.64
CA LEU A 177 33.42 23.59 23.97
C LEU A 177 33.58 25.02 23.47
N LYS A 178 34.25 25.89 24.24
CA LYS A 178 34.62 27.26 23.82
C LYS A 178 35.53 27.23 22.58
N ALA A 179 36.53 26.38 22.55
CA ALA A 179 37.42 26.25 21.41
C ALA A 179 36.67 25.71 20.16
N ILE A 180 35.81 24.71 20.34
CA ILE A 180 34.96 24.15 19.26
C ILE A 180 34.00 25.24 18.70
N VAL A 181 33.39 26.08 19.53
CA VAL A 181 32.54 27.21 19.10
C VAL A 181 33.33 28.16 18.20
N GLU A 182 34.55 28.52 18.54
CA GLU A 182 35.38 29.38 17.69
C GLU A 182 35.72 28.72 16.36
N GLU A 183 36.06 27.41 16.37
CA GLU A 183 36.32 26.71 15.11
C GLU A 183 35.08 26.58 14.25
N TYR A 184 33.91 26.37 14.85
CA TYR A 184 32.63 26.32 14.12
C TYR A 184 32.29 27.66 13.47
N LYS A 185 32.51 28.78 14.16
CA LYS A 185 32.36 30.12 13.59
C LYS A 185 33.32 30.36 12.42
N ASN A 186 34.54 29.85 12.52
CA ASN A 186 35.52 29.94 11.44
C ASN A 186 35.10 29.09 10.22
N ILE A 187 34.55 27.91 10.41
CA ILE A 187 33.96 27.07 9.33
C ILE A 187 32.83 27.84 8.68
N TYR A 188 31.87 28.38 9.47
CA TYR A 188 30.75 29.15 8.93
C TYR A 188 31.26 30.31 8.08
N LYS A 189 32.17 31.13 8.58
CA LYS A 189 32.75 32.24 7.84
C LYS A 189 33.42 31.83 6.53
N LYS A 190 34.15 30.73 6.55
CA LYS A 190 34.83 30.18 5.37
C LYS A 190 33.85 29.72 4.28
N GLU A 191 32.77 29.06 4.70
CA GLU A 191 31.82 28.46 3.77
C GLU A 191 30.76 29.46 3.28
N VAL A 192 30.29 30.37 4.15
CA VAL A 192 29.21 31.33 3.85
C VAL A 192 29.77 32.66 3.36
N GLY A 193 30.99 33.00 3.74
CA GLY A 193 31.63 34.27 3.37
C GLY A 193 31.32 35.45 4.30
N GLU A 194 30.52 35.24 5.35
CA GLU A 194 30.15 36.23 6.36
C GLU A 194 30.43 35.66 7.77
N ASP A 195 30.51 36.55 8.75
CA ASP A 195 30.58 36.13 10.17
C ASP A 195 29.25 35.50 10.62
N PHE A 196 29.31 34.54 11.57
CA PHE A 196 28.10 33.95 12.14
C PHE A 196 27.17 35.04 12.70
N PRO A 197 25.88 35.08 12.35
CA PRO A 197 24.99 36.18 12.68
C PRO A 197 24.82 36.33 14.21
N GLN A 198 25.15 37.50 14.73
CA GLN A 198 25.05 37.85 16.16
C GLN A 198 23.72 38.50 16.50
N ASP A 199 22.92 38.92 15.53
CA ASP A 199 21.57 39.43 15.71
C ASP A 199 20.54 38.29 15.74
N PRO A 200 19.90 38.02 16.91
CA PRO A 200 18.94 36.93 17.03
C PRO A 200 17.67 37.11 16.17
N LYS A 201 17.27 38.32 15.85
CA LYS A 201 16.15 38.53 14.89
C LYS A 201 16.53 38.16 13.49
N LYS A 202 17.77 38.47 13.05
CA LYS A 202 18.29 38.02 11.76
C LYS A 202 18.37 36.46 11.75
N GLN A 203 18.83 35.84 12.83
CA GLN A 203 18.83 34.37 12.97
C GLN A 203 17.42 33.78 12.81
N LEU A 204 16.41 34.39 13.46
CA LEU A 204 15.02 33.92 13.40
C LEU A 204 14.46 33.99 12.00
N MET A 205 14.66 35.09 11.29
CA MET A 205 14.13 35.23 9.92
C MET A 205 14.80 34.27 8.95
N LEU A 206 16.11 34.08 9.03
CA LEU A 206 16.83 33.10 8.20
C LEU A 206 16.37 31.67 8.50
N ALA A 207 16.06 31.35 9.75
CA ALA A 207 15.54 30.04 10.14
C ALA A 207 14.12 29.79 9.60
N VAL A 208 13.25 30.81 9.65
CA VAL A 208 11.89 30.74 9.08
C VAL A 208 11.97 30.50 7.55
N GLU A 209 12.82 31.25 6.87
CA GLU A 209 13.04 31.09 5.43
C GLU A 209 13.57 29.68 5.10
N ALA A 210 14.49 29.15 5.90
CA ALA A 210 15.03 27.80 5.73
C ALA A 210 13.94 26.72 5.83
N VAL A 211 13.06 26.85 6.82
CA VAL A 211 11.94 25.93 6.96
C VAL A 211 10.98 26.02 5.77
N PHE A 212 10.68 27.22 5.27
CA PHE A 212 9.87 27.37 4.05
C PHE A 212 10.56 26.73 2.84
N ARG A 213 11.87 26.94 2.67
CA ARG A 213 12.64 26.30 1.57
C ARG A 213 12.61 24.76 1.65
N SER A 214 12.65 24.22 2.86
CA SER A 214 12.67 22.76 3.07
C SER A 214 11.44 22.04 2.52
N TRP A 215 10.31 22.74 2.33
CA TRP A 215 9.12 22.18 1.67
C TRP A 215 9.42 21.65 0.27
N ASN A 216 10.26 22.36 -0.48
CA ASN A 216 10.63 22.02 -1.86
C ASN A 216 12.08 21.52 -2.01
N ASN A 217 12.67 20.98 -0.93
CA ASN A 217 13.93 20.26 -1.06
C ASN A 217 13.71 18.92 -1.80
N PRO A 218 14.74 18.34 -2.48
CA PRO A 218 14.60 17.13 -3.29
C PRO A 218 13.99 15.94 -2.53
N ARG A 219 14.40 15.72 -1.26
CA ARG A 219 13.90 14.62 -0.44
C ARG A 219 12.40 14.80 -0.10
N ALA A 220 11.96 16.04 0.17
CA ALA A 220 10.56 16.32 0.48
C ALA A 220 9.66 16.17 -0.75
N ILE A 221 10.12 16.60 -1.93
CA ILE A 221 9.41 16.42 -3.21
C ILE A 221 9.22 14.92 -3.50
N VAL A 222 10.29 14.12 -3.40
CA VAL A 222 10.21 12.67 -3.62
C VAL A 222 9.26 12.00 -2.63
N TYR A 223 9.35 12.38 -1.34
CA TYR A 223 8.45 11.84 -0.32
C TYR A 223 6.98 12.15 -0.60
N ARG A 224 6.67 13.40 -0.97
CA ARG A 224 5.30 13.80 -1.32
C ARG A 224 4.76 13.00 -2.51
N ARG A 225 5.55 12.85 -3.56
CA ARG A 225 5.20 12.03 -4.73
C ARG A 225 4.90 10.58 -4.37
N LEU A 226 5.75 9.95 -3.54
CA LEU A 226 5.59 8.55 -3.12
C LEU A 226 4.39 8.32 -2.19
N ASN A 227 3.89 9.38 -1.53
CA ASN A 227 2.79 9.29 -0.56
C ASN A 227 1.52 10.04 -1.00
N ASP A 228 1.40 10.39 -2.28
CA ASP A 228 0.23 11.11 -2.84
C ASP A 228 -0.12 12.39 -2.07
N ILE A 229 0.89 13.17 -1.66
CA ILE A 229 0.72 14.43 -0.90
C ILE A 229 0.73 15.62 -1.87
N ASP A 230 -0.33 16.43 -1.84
CA ASP A 230 -0.46 17.62 -2.69
C ASP A 230 0.67 18.63 -2.43
N ASN A 231 1.34 19.06 -3.50
CA ASN A 231 2.42 20.04 -3.48
C ASN A 231 2.00 21.44 -3.01
N ASN A 232 0.72 21.77 -3.11
CA ASN A 232 0.18 23.09 -2.76
C ASN A 232 -0.15 23.25 -1.27
N LEU A 233 0.00 22.20 -0.46
CA LEU A 233 -0.32 22.26 0.99
C LEU A 233 0.61 23.23 1.77
N GLY A 234 1.86 23.34 1.36
CA GLY A 234 2.85 24.14 2.09
C GLY A 234 3.23 23.54 3.46
N THR A 235 4.08 24.24 4.18
CA THR A 235 4.44 23.93 5.58
C THR A 235 4.21 25.11 6.49
N ALA A 236 3.71 24.84 7.70
CA ALA A 236 3.76 25.81 8.78
C ALA A 236 5.14 25.85 9.45
N VAL A 237 5.45 26.91 10.16
CA VAL A 237 6.63 27.05 11.00
C VAL A 237 6.22 27.27 12.44
N ASN A 238 6.67 26.43 13.34
CA ASN A 238 6.40 26.52 14.77
C ASN A 238 7.60 27.14 15.47
N ILE A 239 7.44 28.30 16.10
CA ILE A 239 8.39 28.94 16.98
C ILE A 239 7.96 28.66 18.41
N GLN A 240 8.78 27.92 19.16
CA GLN A 240 8.45 27.47 20.51
C GLN A 240 9.59 27.77 21.45
N SER A 241 9.29 28.22 22.67
CA SER A 241 10.31 28.44 23.70
C SER A 241 11.04 27.13 24.02
N MET A 242 12.37 27.19 24.12
CA MET A 242 13.17 26.02 24.48
C MET A 242 12.94 25.62 25.93
N VAL A 243 12.88 24.33 26.15
CA VAL A 243 13.04 23.63 27.43
C VAL A 243 14.17 22.61 27.30
N PHE A 244 14.93 22.40 28.34
CA PHE A 244 16.22 21.72 28.26
C PHE A 244 16.26 20.43 29.09
N GLY A 245 16.40 19.31 28.41
CA GLY A 245 16.60 18.01 29.03
C GLY A 245 18.04 17.73 29.45
N ASN A 246 18.98 18.60 29.09
CA ASN A 246 20.43 18.44 29.36
C ASN A 246 20.97 19.41 30.42
N MET A 247 20.14 19.79 31.40
CA MET A 247 20.50 20.62 32.53
C MET A 247 20.93 19.86 33.80
N GLY A 248 21.41 18.62 33.65
CA GLY A 248 21.84 17.78 34.76
C GLY A 248 20.87 16.65 35.11
N ASP A 249 21.07 15.98 36.22
CA ASP A 249 20.41 14.71 36.58
C ASP A 249 18.91 14.83 36.89
N THR A 250 18.38 16.03 37.10
CA THR A 250 16.96 16.28 37.28
C THR A 250 16.27 16.67 35.97
N SER A 251 16.97 16.54 34.86
CA SER A 251 16.48 16.87 33.52
C SER A 251 16.64 15.67 32.60
N GLY A 252 15.80 15.57 31.61
CA GLY A 252 15.81 14.47 30.64
C GLY A 252 14.87 14.74 29.48
N THR A 253 14.89 13.87 28.51
CA THR A 253 14.00 13.92 27.34
C THR A 253 13.64 12.52 26.87
N GLY A 254 12.53 12.36 26.16
CA GLY A 254 12.11 11.05 25.69
C GLY A 254 10.96 11.11 24.69
N VAL A 255 10.65 9.92 24.20
CA VAL A 255 9.54 9.66 23.28
C VAL A 255 8.73 8.48 23.82
N ALA A 256 7.43 8.50 23.64
CA ALA A 256 6.59 7.40 24.05
C ALA A 256 5.31 7.28 23.20
N PHE A 257 4.84 6.04 23.11
CA PHE A 257 3.54 5.67 22.54
C PHE A 257 2.59 5.30 23.68
N THR A 258 1.36 5.78 23.63
CA THR A 258 0.34 5.46 24.63
C THR A 258 -0.08 3.98 24.61
N ARG A 259 0.10 3.31 23.48
CA ARG A 259 -0.07 1.86 23.26
C ARG A 259 1.09 1.32 22.44
N ASP A 260 1.31 0.00 22.48
CA ASP A 260 2.34 -0.64 21.67
C ASP A 260 2.05 -0.47 20.17
N PRO A 261 2.92 0.22 19.40
CA PRO A 261 2.69 0.44 17.97
C PRO A 261 2.84 -0.81 17.11
N ALA A 262 3.44 -1.88 17.62
CA ALA A 262 3.59 -3.15 16.91
C ALA A 262 2.38 -4.06 17.12
N THR A 263 1.90 -4.20 18.36
CA THR A 263 0.83 -5.13 18.72
C THR A 263 -0.53 -4.47 18.95
N GLY A 264 -0.56 -3.19 19.34
CA GLY A 264 -1.78 -2.46 19.75
C GLY A 264 -2.16 -2.65 21.21
N ASP A 265 -1.39 -3.41 21.97
CA ASP A 265 -1.65 -3.64 23.38
C ASP A 265 -1.73 -2.32 24.16
N ASN A 266 -2.67 -2.20 25.07
CA ASN A 266 -2.83 -1.04 25.94
C ASN A 266 -1.70 -1.01 26.99
N LYS A 267 -0.47 -0.87 26.51
CA LYS A 267 0.75 -0.78 27.29
C LYS A 267 1.57 0.38 26.80
N LEU A 268 1.92 1.29 27.70
CA LEU A 268 2.83 2.38 27.40
C LEU A 268 4.18 1.84 26.94
N LEU A 269 4.64 2.29 25.78
CA LEU A 269 5.96 1.96 25.22
C LEU A 269 6.72 3.25 24.98
N GLY A 270 7.92 3.38 25.53
CA GLY A 270 8.72 4.58 25.33
C GLY A 270 10.11 4.47 25.91
N GLU A 271 10.91 5.46 25.58
CA GLU A 271 12.32 5.54 25.95
C GLU A 271 12.68 6.95 26.37
N TYR A 272 13.61 7.08 27.30
CA TYR A 272 14.10 8.37 27.76
C TYR A 272 15.60 8.35 28.06
N LEU A 273 16.20 9.52 28.05
CA LEU A 273 17.58 9.78 28.50
C LEU A 273 17.60 10.88 29.55
N ILE A 274 18.34 10.67 30.62
CA ILE A 274 18.67 11.71 31.61
C ILE A 274 19.83 12.55 31.08
N ASN A 275 19.78 13.84 31.34
CA ASN A 275 20.80 14.82 30.94
C ASN A 275 21.08 14.75 29.41
N ALA A 276 20.02 14.90 28.59
CA ALA A 276 20.07 14.78 27.15
C ALA A 276 19.09 15.74 26.46
N GLN A 277 19.40 16.11 25.22
CA GLN A 277 18.44 16.77 24.31
C GLN A 277 17.72 15.76 23.43
N GLY A 278 16.60 16.13 22.79
CA GLY A 278 15.77 15.23 21.98
C GLY A 278 16.53 14.52 20.87
N GLU A 279 17.48 15.18 20.23
CA GLU A 279 18.37 14.61 19.22
C GLU A 279 19.20 13.42 19.74
N ASP A 280 19.60 13.46 20.99
CA ASP A 280 20.46 12.42 21.59
C ASP A 280 19.72 11.08 21.74
N VAL A 281 18.38 11.11 21.90
CA VAL A 281 17.55 9.89 21.95
C VAL A 281 17.50 9.19 20.60
N VAL A 282 17.45 9.96 19.52
CA VAL A 282 17.30 9.44 18.14
C VAL A 282 18.66 9.07 17.54
N ALA A 283 19.73 9.78 17.93
CA ALA A 283 21.08 9.59 17.39
C ALA A 283 21.74 8.25 17.75
N GLY A 284 21.23 7.54 18.77
CA GLY A 284 21.73 6.22 19.16
C GLY A 284 23.14 6.23 19.81
N ILE A 285 23.67 7.42 20.15
CA ILE A 285 25.00 7.57 20.77
C ILE A 285 25.01 7.05 22.21
N ARG A 286 23.88 7.22 22.90
CA ARG A 286 23.65 6.72 24.27
C ARG A 286 22.47 5.76 24.22
N THR A 287 22.52 4.66 24.99
CA THR A 287 21.38 3.71 25.07
C THR A 287 20.26 4.31 25.91
N PRO A 288 19.07 4.57 25.32
CA PRO A 288 17.93 5.05 26.09
C PRO A 288 17.43 4.01 27.09
N GLN A 289 16.81 4.49 28.16
CA GLN A 289 16.17 3.64 29.16
C GLN A 289 14.68 3.49 28.89
N PRO A 290 14.07 2.32 29.16
CA PRO A 290 12.64 2.12 29.06
C PRO A 290 11.87 3.09 29.95
N ILE A 291 10.76 3.67 29.42
CA ILE A 291 9.98 4.69 30.14
C ILE A 291 9.48 4.21 31.51
N ASP A 292 9.22 2.92 31.67
CA ASP A 292 8.75 2.33 32.94
C ASP A 292 9.78 2.50 34.09
N THR A 293 11.07 2.62 33.78
CA THR A 293 12.13 2.83 34.78
C THR A 293 12.13 4.27 35.33
N LEU A 294 11.48 5.22 34.65
CA LEU A 294 11.35 6.59 35.12
C LEU A 294 10.59 6.68 36.47
N LYS A 295 9.73 5.69 36.75
CA LYS A 295 9.04 5.60 38.05
C LYS A 295 9.98 5.44 39.25
N GLU A 296 11.17 4.88 39.01
CA GLU A 296 12.20 4.68 40.06
C GLU A 296 13.07 5.93 40.21
N VAL A 297 13.34 6.63 39.09
CA VAL A 297 14.25 7.80 39.06
C VAL A 297 13.49 9.09 39.39
N MET A 298 12.28 9.28 38.84
CA MET A 298 11.45 10.49 39.00
C MET A 298 9.98 10.11 39.18
N PRO A 299 9.54 9.55 40.32
CA PRO A 299 8.20 8.99 40.50
C PRO A 299 7.06 9.99 40.29
N GLU A 300 7.20 11.23 40.72
CA GLU A 300 6.19 12.30 40.55
C GLU A 300 6.02 12.67 39.06
N ILE A 301 7.14 12.79 38.34
CA ILE A 301 7.13 13.06 36.91
C ILE A 301 6.49 11.90 36.15
N TYR A 302 6.85 10.66 36.48
CA TYR A 302 6.22 9.49 35.88
C TYR A 302 4.72 9.46 36.08
N LYS A 303 4.23 9.79 37.27
CA LYS A 303 2.78 9.89 37.54
C LYS A 303 2.11 10.95 36.68
N GLN A 304 2.68 12.18 36.64
CA GLN A 304 2.15 13.25 35.78
C GLN A 304 2.15 12.84 34.32
N PHE A 305 3.19 12.14 33.86
CA PHE A 305 3.31 11.63 32.51
C PHE A 305 2.18 10.67 32.18
N ILE A 306 1.94 9.65 33.02
CA ILE A 306 0.89 8.67 32.85
C ILE A 306 -0.50 9.35 32.77
N ASP A 307 -0.79 10.29 33.65
CA ASP A 307 -2.07 10.99 33.67
C ASP A 307 -2.27 11.83 32.40
N THR A 308 -1.19 12.44 31.93
CA THR A 308 -1.25 13.26 30.69
C THR A 308 -1.41 12.40 29.44
N VAL A 309 -0.70 11.29 29.28
CA VAL A 309 -0.82 10.44 28.09
C VAL A 309 -2.19 9.77 28.01
N LYS A 310 -2.80 9.43 29.15
CA LYS A 310 -4.19 8.98 29.19
C LYS A 310 -5.16 10.07 28.76
N THR A 311 -4.96 11.28 29.24
CA THR A 311 -5.79 12.44 28.83
C THR A 311 -5.68 12.68 27.32
N LEU A 312 -4.47 12.60 26.76
CA LEU A 312 -4.24 12.75 25.33
C LEU A 312 -4.96 11.66 24.50
N GLU A 313 -4.81 10.38 24.87
CA GLU A 313 -5.45 9.28 24.16
C GLU A 313 -6.98 9.41 24.19
N HIS A 314 -7.58 9.73 25.34
CA HIS A 314 -9.01 9.94 25.49
C HIS A 314 -9.50 11.18 24.69
N HIS A 315 -8.73 12.26 24.68
CA HIS A 315 -9.07 13.50 23.97
C HIS A 315 -9.03 13.32 22.44
N TYR A 316 -7.98 12.68 21.93
CA TYR A 316 -7.83 12.39 20.50
C TYR A 316 -8.58 11.14 20.07
N LYS A 317 -9.05 10.33 21.03
CA LYS A 317 -9.72 9.04 20.81
C LYS A 317 -8.88 8.11 19.92
N ASP A 318 -7.57 8.18 20.04
CA ASP A 318 -6.62 7.36 19.28
C ASP A 318 -5.29 7.28 20.02
N MET A 319 -4.53 6.20 19.78
CA MET A 319 -3.20 6.10 20.36
C MET A 319 -2.31 7.26 19.89
N GLN A 320 -1.52 7.78 20.81
CA GLN A 320 -0.67 8.93 20.59
C GLN A 320 0.81 8.56 20.66
N ASP A 321 1.60 9.21 19.83
CA ASP A 321 3.04 9.31 19.86
C ASP A 321 3.38 10.68 20.43
N VAL A 322 4.12 10.72 21.53
CA VAL A 322 4.43 11.94 22.27
C VAL A 322 5.93 12.14 22.42
N GLU A 323 6.36 13.39 22.27
CA GLU A 323 7.70 13.85 22.60
C GLU A 323 7.63 14.70 23.88
N PHE A 324 8.48 14.43 24.86
CA PHE A 324 8.47 15.14 26.12
C PHE A 324 9.89 15.51 26.59
N THR A 325 9.97 16.53 27.41
CA THR A 325 11.21 16.96 28.06
C THR A 325 10.94 17.26 29.54
N ILE A 326 11.86 16.86 30.38
CA ILE A 326 11.88 17.16 31.81
C ILE A 326 12.99 18.21 32.02
N GLU A 327 12.64 19.40 32.49
CA GLU A 327 13.58 20.45 32.83
C GLU A 327 13.54 20.71 34.33
N LYS A 328 14.62 20.40 35.03
CA LYS A 328 14.73 20.61 36.48
C LYS A 328 13.49 20.11 37.25
N GLY A 329 13.09 18.86 36.99
CA GLY A 329 11.95 18.23 37.63
C GLY A 329 10.57 18.77 37.22
N ARG A 330 10.46 19.43 36.07
CA ARG A 330 9.18 19.88 35.48
C ARG A 330 8.99 19.20 34.14
N LEU A 331 7.82 18.59 33.93
CA LEU A 331 7.47 17.89 32.70
C LEU A 331 6.87 18.86 31.67
N PHE A 332 7.28 18.72 30.41
CA PHE A 332 6.74 19.44 29.27
C PHE A 332 6.49 18.49 28.10
N PHE A 333 5.41 18.71 27.36
CA PHE A 333 5.11 18.00 26.11
C PHE A 333 5.45 18.89 24.92
N LEU A 334 6.31 18.38 24.03
CA LEU A 334 6.82 19.13 22.88
C LEU A 334 6.04 18.86 21.61
N GLN A 335 5.41 17.69 21.53
CA GLN A 335 4.63 17.24 20.38
C GLN A 335 3.73 16.09 20.76
N THR A 336 2.55 16.01 20.14
CA THR A 336 1.73 14.81 20.05
C THR A 336 1.27 14.60 18.62
N ARG A 337 1.10 13.34 18.24
CA ARG A 337 0.52 12.94 16.95
C ARG A 337 -0.11 11.56 17.09
N ASN A 338 -1.01 11.22 16.16
CA ASN A 338 -1.51 9.85 16.09
C ASN A 338 -0.33 8.90 15.82
N GLY A 339 -0.20 7.87 16.64
CA GLY A 339 0.91 6.93 16.57
C GLY A 339 0.92 6.16 15.24
N LYS A 340 2.06 6.20 14.54
CA LYS A 340 2.31 5.28 13.43
C LYS A 340 2.39 3.87 13.98
N ARG A 341 1.74 2.92 13.31
CA ARG A 341 1.54 1.57 13.84
C ARG A 341 1.42 0.55 12.71
N THR A 342 1.63 -0.71 13.05
CA THR A 342 1.41 -1.83 12.13
C THR A 342 -0.08 -2.00 11.83
N ALA A 343 -0.41 -2.74 10.77
CA ALA A 343 -1.79 -3.08 10.43
C ALA A 343 -2.49 -3.88 11.57
N ALA A 344 -1.78 -4.79 12.21
CA ALA A 344 -2.30 -5.55 13.36
C ALA A 344 -2.62 -4.62 14.55
N SER A 345 -1.69 -3.73 14.89
CA SER A 345 -1.90 -2.73 15.93
C SER A 345 -3.07 -1.80 15.61
N ALA A 346 -3.21 -1.36 14.35
CA ALA A 346 -4.32 -0.51 13.94
C ALA A 346 -5.69 -1.17 14.19
N ILE A 347 -5.82 -2.45 13.86
CA ILE A 347 -7.04 -3.23 14.13
C ILE A 347 -7.29 -3.39 15.62
N ASN A 348 -6.27 -3.81 16.38
CA ASN A 348 -6.40 -4.04 17.81
C ASN A 348 -6.80 -2.76 18.55
N VAL A 349 -6.10 -1.65 18.26
CA VAL A 349 -6.42 -0.34 18.84
C VAL A 349 -7.86 0.10 18.48
N ALA A 350 -8.27 -0.03 17.22
CA ALA A 350 -9.60 0.37 16.79
C ALA A 350 -10.70 -0.46 17.50
N VAL A 351 -10.52 -1.76 17.63
CA VAL A 351 -11.47 -2.64 18.32
C VAL A 351 -11.50 -2.34 19.81
N ASP A 352 -10.36 -2.12 20.44
CA ASP A 352 -10.29 -1.81 21.87
C ASP A 352 -10.94 -0.46 22.18
N LEU A 353 -10.72 0.57 21.37
CA LEU A 353 -11.37 1.88 21.54
C LEU A 353 -12.91 1.80 21.41
N VAL A 354 -13.44 0.90 20.59
CA VAL A 354 -14.89 0.61 20.55
C VAL A 354 -15.34 -0.08 21.83
N ASN A 355 -14.59 -1.09 22.31
CA ASN A 355 -14.90 -1.81 23.56
C ASN A 355 -14.85 -0.87 24.78
N GLU A 356 -13.94 0.11 24.77
CA GLU A 356 -13.81 1.16 25.78
C GLU A 356 -14.90 2.27 25.65
N GLY A 357 -15.72 2.24 24.61
CA GLY A 357 -16.79 3.21 24.37
C GLY A 357 -16.32 4.59 23.90
N LEU A 358 -15.07 4.69 23.45
CA LEU A 358 -14.47 5.96 22.99
C LEU A 358 -14.85 6.29 21.55
N ILE A 359 -15.05 5.29 20.71
CA ILE A 359 -15.43 5.46 19.29
C ILE A 359 -16.55 4.49 18.90
N THR A 360 -17.22 4.77 17.81
CA THR A 360 -18.23 3.89 17.22
C THR A 360 -17.60 2.82 16.33
N LYS A 361 -18.38 1.78 15.94
CA LYS A 361 -17.96 0.78 14.96
C LYS A 361 -17.62 1.43 13.62
N GLU A 362 -18.44 2.40 13.19
CA GLU A 362 -18.22 3.14 11.96
C GLU A 362 -16.90 3.93 11.99
N GLU A 363 -16.62 4.62 13.10
CA GLU A 363 -15.35 5.33 13.27
C GLU A 363 -14.16 4.37 13.26
N ALA A 364 -14.28 3.20 13.88
CA ALA A 364 -13.24 2.17 13.87
C ALA A 364 -12.95 1.69 12.43
N ILE A 365 -13.99 1.35 11.67
CA ILE A 365 -13.89 0.92 10.27
C ILE A 365 -13.22 2.00 9.39
N MET A 366 -13.58 3.27 9.60
CA MET A 366 -13.02 4.38 8.83
C MET A 366 -11.54 4.67 9.12
N ARG A 367 -10.99 4.19 10.23
CA ARG A 367 -9.58 4.38 10.61
C ARG A 367 -8.64 3.35 10.01
N ILE A 368 -9.16 2.22 9.55
CA ILE A 368 -8.34 1.16 8.96
C ILE A 368 -8.17 1.46 7.47
N GLU A 369 -6.93 1.55 7.04
CA GLU A 369 -6.61 1.69 5.62
C GLU A 369 -6.73 0.33 4.92
N PRO A 370 -7.60 0.17 3.91
CA PRO A 370 -7.84 -1.14 3.29
C PRO A 370 -6.58 -1.82 2.74
N LYS A 371 -5.64 -1.05 2.19
CA LYS A 371 -4.38 -1.59 1.67
C LYS A 371 -3.49 -2.19 2.75
N GLN A 372 -3.60 -1.73 4.00
CA GLN A 372 -2.82 -2.30 5.11
C GLN A 372 -3.25 -3.73 5.45
N LEU A 373 -4.51 -4.11 5.17
CA LEU A 373 -4.98 -5.48 5.40
C LEU A 373 -4.21 -6.51 4.58
N ASP A 374 -3.71 -6.12 3.42
CA ASP A 374 -2.94 -7.00 2.55
C ASP A 374 -1.74 -7.65 3.28
N GLN A 375 -1.09 -6.88 4.14
CA GLN A 375 0.02 -7.36 4.97
C GLN A 375 -0.38 -8.43 5.99
N LEU A 376 -1.66 -8.52 6.36
CA LEU A 376 -2.18 -9.46 7.36
C LEU A 376 -2.73 -10.74 6.74
N LEU A 377 -2.95 -10.75 5.43
CA LEU A 377 -3.59 -11.84 4.69
C LEU A 377 -2.58 -12.83 4.11
N HIS A 378 -1.31 -12.49 4.14
CA HIS A 378 -0.23 -13.31 3.60
C HIS A 378 0.72 -13.78 4.72
N PRO A 379 1.37 -14.94 4.56
CA PRO A 379 2.45 -15.37 5.45
C PRO A 379 3.54 -14.31 5.56
N LYS A 380 4.19 -14.21 6.71
CA LYS A 380 5.34 -13.32 6.95
C LYS A 380 6.46 -14.06 7.64
N PHE A 381 7.67 -13.53 7.49
CA PHE A 381 8.80 -14.05 8.24
C PHE A 381 8.76 -13.62 9.71
N GLU A 382 9.29 -14.45 10.59
CA GLU A 382 9.48 -14.10 12.00
C GLU A 382 10.52 -12.99 12.14
N ASP A 383 10.23 -11.95 12.94
CA ASP A 383 11.13 -10.81 13.16
C ASP A 383 12.51 -11.23 13.69
N LYS A 384 12.56 -12.29 14.49
CA LYS A 384 13.81 -12.82 15.00
C LYS A 384 14.63 -13.48 13.89
N ALA A 385 14.00 -14.26 13.04
CA ALA A 385 14.66 -14.94 11.91
C ALA A 385 15.18 -13.92 10.89
N LEU A 386 14.44 -12.83 10.64
CA LEU A 386 14.88 -11.75 9.74
C LEU A 386 16.14 -11.03 10.20
N LYS A 387 16.35 -10.87 11.51
CA LYS A 387 17.57 -10.23 12.05
C LYS A 387 18.83 -11.06 11.85
N GLU A 388 18.68 -12.37 11.70
CA GLU A 388 19.77 -13.31 11.49
C GLU A 388 19.97 -13.66 10.00
N ALA A 389 18.99 -13.31 9.15
CA ALA A 389 18.99 -13.63 7.72
C ALA A 389 19.96 -12.77 6.91
N THR A 390 20.62 -13.38 5.93
CA THR A 390 21.51 -12.69 5.00
C THR A 390 20.75 -12.24 3.77
N VAL A 391 20.78 -10.95 3.46
CA VAL A 391 20.14 -10.38 2.26
C VAL A 391 20.92 -10.77 1.01
N LEU A 392 20.24 -11.38 0.03
CA LEU A 392 20.79 -11.65 -1.30
C LEU A 392 20.64 -10.43 -2.21
N THR A 393 19.43 -9.93 -2.40
CA THR A 393 19.13 -8.80 -3.28
C THR A 393 17.82 -8.13 -2.89
N LYS A 394 17.48 -7.05 -3.60
CA LYS A 394 16.21 -6.35 -3.45
C LYS A 394 15.62 -6.03 -4.82
N GLY A 395 14.31 -6.28 -4.96
CA GLY A 395 13.53 -5.95 -6.14
C GLY A 395 12.26 -5.18 -5.77
N LEU A 396 11.29 -5.20 -6.66
CA LEU A 396 9.98 -4.61 -6.46
C LEU A 396 9.08 -5.56 -5.66
N PRO A 397 8.35 -5.09 -4.64
CA PRO A 397 7.38 -5.88 -3.88
C PRO A 397 6.14 -6.16 -4.73
N ALA A 398 6.26 -7.09 -5.67
CA ALA A 398 5.27 -7.31 -6.74
C ALA A 398 4.00 -8.02 -6.27
N SER A 399 4.12 -8.95 -5.33
CA SER A 399 2.98 -9.58 -4.65
C SER A 399 3.36 -9.93 -3.21
N PRO A 400 2.55 -9.53 -2.21
CA PRO A 400 2.91 -9.67 -0.80
C PRO A 400 2.99 -11.13 -0.35
N GLY A 401 3.62 -11.34 0.81
CA GLY A 401 3.78 -12.64 1.43
C GLY A 401 5.25 -13.03 1.64
N ALA A 402 5.45 -14.13 2.36
CA ALA A 402 6.75 -14.75 2.60
C ALA A 402 6.79 -16.12 1.91
N GLY A 403 7.65 -16.29 0.92
CA GLY A 403 7.88 -17.54 0.22
C GLY A 403 9.29 -18.05 0.47
N SER A 404 9.44 -19.33 0.86
CA SER A 404 10.77 -19.98 1.01
C SER A 404 10.77 -21.31 0.28
N GLY A 405 11.83 -21.59 -0.45
CA GLY A 405 11.97 -22.85 -1.16
C GLY A 405 13.26 -22.96 -1.94
N LYS A 406 13.42 -24.09 -2.60
CA LYS A 406 14.54 -24.37 -3.50
C LYS A 406 14.35 -23.68 -4.85
N ILE A 407 15.42 -23.16 -5.38
CA ILE A 407 15.45 -22.50 -6.70
C ILE A 407 15.20 -23.52 -7.81
N TYR A 408 14.29 -23.19 -8.72
CA TYR A 408 14.09 -23.86 -10.01
C TYR A 408 13.95 -22.83 -11.12
N PHE A 409 14.49 -23.15 -12.31
CA PHE A 409 14.62 -22.20 -13.43
C PHE A 409 13.63 -22.47 -14.58
N SER A 410 12.92 -23.58 -14.54
CA SER A 410 11.85 -23.88 -15.50
C SER A 410 10.55 -24.23 -14.77
N ALA A 411 9.41 -23.94 -15.41
CA ALA A 411 8.10 -24.27 -14.88
C ALA A 411 7.94 -25.80 -14.69
N GLU A 412 8.45 -26.58 -15.65
CA GLU A 412 8.38 -28.04 -15.64
C GLU A 412 9.19 -28.66 -14.49
N ASP A 413 10.45 -28.23 -14.28
CA ASP A 413 11.26 -28.70 -13.16
C ASP A 413 10.67 -28.32 -11.81
N ALA A 414 10.13 -27.09 -11.72
CA ALA A 414 9.43 -26.60 -10.53
C ALA A 414 8.19 -27.46 -10.20
N ALA A 415 7.37 -27.77 -11.20
CA ALA A 415 6.20 -28.62 -11.05
C ALA A 415 6.57 -30.04 -10.61
N LYS A 416 7.56 -30.68 -11.26
CA LYS A 416 8.07 -32.02 -10.87
C LYS A 416 8.59 -32.07 -9.44
N ALA A 417 9.35 -31.06 -9.03
CA ALA A 417 9.88 -30.94 -7.66
C ALA A 417 8.76 -30.78 -6.63
N SER A 418 7.78 -29.95 -6.94
CA SER A 418 6.61 -29.74 -6.07
C SER A 418 5.76 -31.00 -5.92
N GLN A 419 5.57 -31.77 -6.98
CA GLN A 419 4.89 -33.10 -6.93
C GLN A 419 5.62 -34.07 -6.01
N ASN A 420 6.94 -33.96 -5.91
CA ASN A 420 7.76 -34.73 -4.99
C ASN A 420 7.76 -34.20 -3.54
N GLY A 421 6.96 -33.19 -3.26
CA GLY A 421 6.81 -32.57 -1.93
C GLY A 421 7.86 -31.52 -1.57
N GLU A 422 8.64 -31.03 -2.54
CA GLU A 422 9.61 -29.97 -2.31
C GLU A 422 8.93 -28.59 -2.33
N LYS A 423 9.41 -27.70 -1.47
CA LYS A 423 9.07 -26.27 -1.53
C LYS A 423 9.91 -25.63 -2.61
N VAL A 424 9.26 -24.96 -3.56
CA VAL A 424 9.90 -24.46 -4.77
C VAL A 424 9.78 -22.92 -4.86
N ILE A 425 10.83 -22.26 -5.28
CA ILE A 425 10.82 -20.87 -5.76
C ILE A 425 11.15 -20.90 -7.26
N LEU A 426 10.24 -20.39 -8.07
CA LEU A 426 10.46 -20.24 -9.50
C LEU A 426 11.29 -18.97 -9.76
N VAL A 427 12.45 -19.12 -10.37
CA VAL A 427 13.38 -18.03 -10.68
C VAL A 427 13.55 -17.90 -12.18
N ARG A 428 13.13 -16.76 -12.73
CA ARG A 428 13.18 -16.50 -14.17
C ARG A 428 13.84 -15.16 -14.48
N GLN A 429 14.30 -15.00 -15.70
CA GLN A 429 14.66 -13.68 -16.24
C GLN A 429 13.43 -12.78 -16.27
N GLU A 430 12.35 -13.29 -16.85
CA GLU A 430 10.99 -12.78 -16.83
C GLU A 430 10.04 -13.97 -17.03
N THR A 431 8.79 -13.92 -16.55
CA THR A 431 7.83 -15.00 -16.77
C THR A 431 6.98 -14.76 -18.01
N SER A 432 6.54 -15.85 -18.62
CA SER A 432 5.60 -15.89 -19.73
C SER A 432 4.34 -16.71 -19.35
N PRO A 433 3.25 -16.69 -20.14
CA PRO A 433 2.09 -17.54 -19.89
C PRO A 433 2.39 -19.04 -19.79
N GLU A 434 3.47 -19.50 -20.40
CA GLU A 434 3.92 -20.90 -20.34
C GLU A 434 4.44 -21.28 -18.96
N ASP A 435 4.81 -20.32 -18.12
CA ASP A 435 5.31 -20.55 -16.78
C ASP A 435 4.21 -20.76 -15.72
N ILE A 436 2.94 -20.67 -16.09
CA ILE A 436 1.79 -20.70 -15.15
C ILE A 436 1.82 -21.93 -14.24
N GLU A 437 2.11 -23.10 -14.76
CA GLU A 437 2.16 -24.33 -13.96
C GLU A 437 3.23 -24.25 -12.88
N GLY A 438 4.44 -23.82 -13.24
CA GLY A 438 5.54 -23.59 -12.30
C GLY A 438 5.23 -22.50 -11.29
N MET A 439 4.50 -21.45 -11.69
CA MET A 439 4.08 -20.39 -10.79
C MET A 439 3.02 -20.85 -9.78
N VAL A 440 2.08 -21.68 -10.20
CA VAL A 440 1.03 -22.25 -9.33
C VAL A 440 1.61 -23.15 -8.24
N CYS A 441 2.54 -24.01 -8.58
CA CYS A 441 3.13 -24.97 -7.64
C CYS A 441 4.20 -24.34 -6.72
N SER A 442 4.75 -23.16 -7.08
CA SER A 442 5.82 -22.50 -6.32
C SER A 442 5.30 -21.79 -5.06
N GLU A 443 6.13 -21.73 -4.02
CA GLU A 443 5.92 -20.92 -2.81
C GLU A 443 6.09 -19.42 -3.10
N GLY A 444 6.88 -19.08 -4.12
CA GLY A 444 7.10 -17.70 -4.55
C GLY A 444 7.80 -17.62 -5.90
N ILE A 445 7.75 -16.43 -6.50
CA ILE A 445 8.30 -16.14 -7.83
C ILE A 445 9.32 -15.00 -7.71
N LEU A 446 10.49 -15.20 -8.30
CA LEU A 446 11.56 -14.22 -8.38
C LEU A 446 11.89 -13.94 -9.84
N THR A 447 11.88 -12.68 -10.27
CA THR A 447 12.32 -12.30 -11.61
C THR A 447 13.41 -11.24 -11.59
N ALA A 448 14.40 -11.39 -12.48
CA ALA A 448 15.45 -10.39 -12.67
C ALA A 448 14.93 -9.15 -13.40
N ARG A 449 13.93 -9.29 -14.25
CA ARG A 449 13.26 -8.22 -15.00
C ARG A 449 11.78 -8.17 -14.71
N GLY A 450 11.14 -7.07 -15.08
CA GLY A 450 9.71 -6.86 -14.92
C GLY A 450 9.37 -5.81 -13.87
N GLY A 451 8.21 -5.16 -14.05
CA GLY A 451 7.66 -4.14 -13.16
C GLY A 451 6.48 -4.68 -12.35
N MET A 452 5.80 -3.78 -11.64
CA MET A 452 4.60 -4.09 -10.86
C MET A 452 3.40 -4.58 -11.69
N THR A 453 3.44 -4.38 -13.00
CA THR A 453 2.42 -4.79 -13.97
C THR A 453 2.87 -5.91 -14.88
N SER A 454 4.08 -6.47 -14.67
CA SER A 454 4.59 -7.61 -15.43
C SER A 454 3.72 -8.86 -15.24
N HIS A 455 3.82 -9.81 -16.16
CA HIS A 455 3.12 -11.09 -16.08
C HIS A 455 3.35 -11.77 -14.73
N ALA A 456 4.60 -11.86 -14.26
CA ALA A 456 4.92 -12.42 -12.94
C ALA A 456 4.14 -11.73 -11.81
N ALA A 457 4.13 -10.40 -11.78
CA ALA A 457 3.48 -9.61 -10.74
C ALA A 457 1.95 -9.77 -10.73
N VAL A 458 1.34 -9.76 -11.91
CA VAL A 458 -0.12 -9.84 -12.06
C VAL A 458 -0.63 -11.24 -11.72
N VAL A 459 0.01 -12.25 -12.27
CA VAL A 459 -0.38 -13.66 -12.05
C VAL A 459 -0.13 -14.06 -10.59
N ALA A 460 1.03 -13.71 -10.02
CA ALA A 460 1.32 -14.00 -8.61
C ALA A 460 0.29 -13.36 -7.66
N ARG A 461 -0.10 -12.10 -7.90
CA ARG A 461 -1.17 -11.45 -7.12
C ARG A 461 -2.52 -12.15 -7.28
N GLY A 462 -2.87 -12.54 -8.49
CA GLY A 462 -4.08 -13.30 -8.74
C GLY A 462 -4.13 -14.63 -7.98
N MET A 463 -2.99 -15.29 -7.85
CA MET A 463 -2.83 -16.57 -7.16
C MET A 463 -2.54 -16.43 -5.65
N GLY A 464 -2.35 -15.22 -5.13
CA GLY A 464 -1.91 -14.99 -3.74
C GLY A 464 -0.53 -15.54 -3.43
N LYS A 465 0.35 -15.64 -4.44
CA LYS A 465 1.73 -16.12 -4.30
C LYS A 465 2.68 -14.95 -4.07
N CYS A 466 3.66 -15.15 -3.21
CA CYS A 466 4.73 -14.19 -3.00
C CYS A 466 5.48 -13.91 -4.31
N CYS A 467 5.73 -12.64 -4.62
CA CYS A 467 6.50 -12.29 -5.81
C CYS A 467 7.41 -11.08 -5.56
N VAL A 468 8.68 -11.26 -5.92
CA VAL A 468 9.65 -10.18 -6.00
C VAL A 468 10.11 -10.06 -7.45
N ALA A 469 9.85 -8.92 -8.09
CA ALA A 469 10.13 -8.70 -9.50
C ALA A 469 11.21 -7.63 -9.73
N GLY A 470 11.85 -7.67 -10.89
CA GLY A 470 12.78 -6.63 -11.29
C GLY A 470 14.05 -6.54 -10.43
N CYS A 471 14.58 -7.66 -9.98
CA CYS A 471 15.83 -7.73 -9.23
C CYS A 471 17.05 -7.55 -10.15
N GLY A 472 17.28 -6.34 -10.65
CA GLY A 472 18.32 -6.05 -11.64
C GLY A 472 19.77 -6.31 -11.21
N GLU A 473 20.01 -6.51 -9.91
CA GLU A 473 21.34 -6.86 -9.37
C GLU A 473 21.71 -8.33 -9.59
N ILE A 474 20.73 -9.21 -9.84
CA ILE A 474 20.99 -10.61 -10.11
C ILE A 474 20.99 -10.90 -11.60
N LYS A 475 21.81 -11.86 -12.00
CA LYS A 475 21.83 -12.40 -13.37
C LYS A 475 21.35 -13.83 -13.33
N VAL A 476 20.23 -14.10 -13.96
CA VAL A 476 19.65 -15.44 -14.09
C VAL A 476 20.15 -16.06 -15.40
N ASP A 477 20.77 -17.22 -15.31
CA ASP A 477 21.14 -18.04 -16.46
C ASP A 477 20.31 -19.33 -16.39
N GLU A 478 19.21 -19.35 -17.14
CA GLU A 478 18.25 -20.46 -17.14
C GLU A 478 18.84 -21.72 -17.76
N ALA A 479 19.73 -21.59 -18.73
CA ALA A 479 20.38 -22.70 -19.38
C ALA A 479 21.48 -23.35 -18.53
N ALA A 480 22.22 -22.53 -17.78
CA ALA A 480 23.21 -23.00 -16.83
C ALA A 480 22.60 -23.39 -15.48
N LYS A 481 21.29 -23.11 -15.27
CA LYS A 481 20.54 -23.29 -14.03
C LYS A 481 21.23 -22.66 -12.83
N GLU A 482 21.57 -21.36 -12.95
CA GLU A 482 22.23 -20.62 -11.89
C GLU A 482 21.79 -19.13 -11.83
N VAL A 483 21.87 -18.58 -10.62
CA VAL A 483 21.71 -17.14 -10.34
C VAL A 483 23.04 -16.63 -9.82
N ARG A 484 23.48 -15.49 -10.36
CA ARG A 484 24.72 -14.83 -9.96
C ARG A 484 24.46 -13.44 -9.43
N LYS A 485 25.11 -13.10 -8.30
CA LYS A 485 25.28 -11.74 -7.83
C LYS A 485 26.72 -11.55 -7.36
N ASP A 486 27.45 -10.68 -8.03
CA ASP A 486 28.88 -10.48 -7.80
C ASP A 486 29.64 -11.83 -7.89
N ASP A 487 30.34 -12.22 -6.83
CA ASP A 487 31.05 -13.51 -6.74
C ASP A 487 30.18 -14.67 -6.24
N LEU A 488 28.94 -14.40 -5.82
CA LEU A 488 28.02 -15.41 -5.32
C LEU A 488 27.30 -16.09 -6.48
N VAL A 489 27.32 -17.42 -6.50
CA VAL A 489 26.59 -18.26 -7.46
C VAL A 489 25.67 -19.21 -6.69
N LEU A 490 24.37 -19.11 -6.95
CA LEU A 490 23.36 -20.04 -6.47
C LEU A 490 22.93 -20.95 -7.62
N LYS A 491 22.72 -22.22 -7.32
CA LYS A 491 22.34 -23.24 -8.30
C LYS A 491 20.92 -23.75 -8.04
N GLU A 492 20.39 -24.47 -9.01
CA GLU A 492 19.15 -25.22 -8.86
C GLU A 492 19.23 -26.11 -7.61
N GLY A 493 18.20 -26.05 -6.75
CA GLY A 493 18.14 -26.74 -5.48
C GLY A 493 18.65 -25.96 -4.27
N ASP A 494 19.33 -24.83 -4.44
CA ASP A 494 19.70 -23.96 -3.33
C ASP A 494 18.47 -23.24 -2.75
N PHE A 495 18.46 -23.01 -1.43
CA PHE A 495 17.34 -22.36 -0.76
C PHE A 495 17.43 -20.84 -0.78
N ILE A 496 16.33 -20.19 -1.09
CA ILE A 496 16.14 -18.74 -0.91
C ILE A 496 14.77 -18.46 -0.28
N SER A 497 14.66 -17.29 0.30
CA SER A 497 13.42 -16.78 0.88
C SER A 497 13.08 -15.40 0.32
N LEU A 498 11.83 -15.22 -0.10
CA LEU A 498 11.31 -14.00 -0.72
C LEU A 498 10.36 -13.28 0.23
N ASP A 499 10.61 -12.01 0.51
CA ASP A 499 9.65 -11.12 1.16
C ASP A 499 8.97 -10.25 0.08
N GLY A 500 7.83 -10.70 -0.37
CA GLY A 500 7.05 -9.99 -1.39
C GLY A 500 6.42 -8.68 -0.89
N SER A 501 6.40 -8.43 0.41
CA SER A 501 5.89 -7.19 1.00
C SER A 501 6.93 -6.06 1.00
N THR A 502 8.21 -6.42 1.14
CA THR A 502 9.34 -5.47 1.18
C THR A 502 10.20 -5.50 -0.08
N GLY A 503 10.06 -6.55 -0.90
CA GLY A 503 10.88 -6.78 -2.09
C GLY A 503 12.27 -7.33 -1.77
N VAL A 504 12.53 -7.79 -0.55
CA VAL A 504 13.84 -8.31 -0.13
C VAL A 504 13.91 -9.82 -0.37
N VAL A 505 15.05 -10.28 -0.86
CA VAL A 505 15.36 -11.70 -1.05
C VAL A 505 16.49 -12.08 -0.10
N TYR A 506 16.30 -13.18 0.62
CA TYR A 506 17.25 -13.69 1.62
C TYR A 506 17.84 -15.04 1.19
N LEU A 507 19.06 -15.30 1.63
CA LEU A 507 19.69 -16.63 1.48
C LEU A 507 19.14 -17.61 2.51
N GLY A 508 18.89 -18.84 2.07
CA GLY A 508 18.44 -19.92 2.95
C GLY A 508 16.92 -19.91 3.23
N ASP A 509 16.49 -20.81 4.12
CA ASP A 509 15.11 -20.95 4.57
C ASP A 509 14.88 -20.13 5.84
N VAL A 510 14.11 -19.06 5.71
CA VAL A 510 13.76 -18.16 6.83
C VAL A 510 12.41 -18.58 7.42
N ALA A 511 12.33 -18.72 8.75
CA ALA A 511 11.12 -19.16 9.44
C ALA A 511 9.94 -18.20 9.18
N LYS A 512 8.74 -18.79 8.91
CA LYS A 512 7.51 -18.10 8.55
C LYS A 512 6.43 -18.25 9.62
N VAL A 513 5.54 -17.24 9.69
CA VAL A 513 4.29 -17.27 10.45
C VAL A 513 3.12 -17.16 9.46
N GLU A 514 2.18 -18.10 9.55
CA GLU A 514 0.98 -18.11 8.70
C GLU A 514 0.00 -17.00 9.07
N ALA A 515 -0.69 -16.48 8.07
CA ALA A 515 -1.74 -15.48 8.26
C ALA A 515 -3.01 -16.13 8.81
N THR A 516 -3.59 -15.52 9.85
CA THR A 516 -4.85 -15.98 10.43
C THR A 516 -5.82 -14.82 10.63
N MET A 517 -7.07 -14.99 10.16
CA MET A 517 -8.18 -14.07 10.41
C MET A 517 -8.89 -14.45 11.71
N THR A 518 -8.27 -14.17 12.85
CA THR A 518 -8.81 -14.50 14.17
C THR A 518 -8.87 -13.29 15.10
N GLY A 519 -9.60 -13.41 16.21
CA GLY A 519 -9.62 -12.39 17.25
C GLY A 519 -10.21 -11.04 16.82
N ASN A 520 -9.47 -9.96 17.04
CA ASN A 520 -9.94 -8.60 16.73
C ASN A 520 -10.12 -8.35 15.24
N PHE A 521 -9.35 -9.03 14.38
CA PHE A 521 -9.55 -8.93 12.93
C PHE A 521 -10.90 -9.52 12.51
N GLU A 522 -11.25 -10.70 12.99
CA GLU A 522 -12.56 -11.31 12.76
C GLU A 522 -13.70 -10.41 13.28
N LYS A 523 -13.53 -9.86 14.49
CA LYS A 523 -14.50 -8.95 15.09
C LYS A 523 -14.71 -7.68 14.24
N LEU A 524 -13.65 -7.08 13.73
CA LEU A 524 -13.73 -5.95 12.82
C LEU A 524 -14.47 -6.32 11.53
N MET A 525 -14.14 -7.48 10.94
CA MET A 525 -14.77 -7.92 9.70
C MET A 525 -16.26 -8.27 9.86
N ASN A 526 -16.69 -8.70 11.04
CA ASN A 526 -18.11 -8.86 11.34
C ASN A 526 -18.83 -7.50 11.36
N TRP A 527 -18.24 -6.46 11.94
CA TRP A 527 -18.80 -5.10 11.87
C TRP A 527 -18.85 -4.54 10.45
N VAL A 528 -17.83 -4.85 9.64
CA VAL A 528 -17.79 -4.50 8.22
C VAL A 528 -18.98 -5.09 7.48
N ASP A 529 -19.28 -6.38 7.72
CA ASP A 529 -20.40 -7.06 7.07
C ASP A 529 -21.79 -6.57 7.54
N GLU A 530 -21.91 -6.13 8.81
CA GLU A 530 -23.14 -5.51 9.32
C GLU A 530 -23.47 -4.18 8.60
N ILE A 531 -22.44 -3.49 8.09
CA ILE A 531 -22.56 -2.10 7.59
C ILE A 531 -22.58 -2.02 6.06
N ARG A 532 -21.77 -2.82 5.37
CA ARG A 532 -21.68 -2.76 3.91
C ARG A 532 -22.99 -3.14 3.21
N LYS A 533 -23.26 -2.49 2.11
CA LYS A 533 -24.44 -2.76 1.27
C LYS A 533 -24.10 -3.51 -0.01
N ILE A 534 -22.97 -3.18 -0.65
CA ILE A 534 -22.52 -3.88 -1.84
C ILE A 534 -21.92 -5.25 -1.45
N ARG A 535 -22.26 -6.29 -2.20
CA ARG A 535 -21.75 -7.64 -1.98
C ARG A 535 -20.33 -7.80 -2.51
N VAL A 536 -19.58 -8.73 -1.91
CA VAL A 536 -18.22 -9.05 -2.34
C VAL A 536 -18.16 -10.51 -2.75
N ARG A 537 -17.86 -10.75 -4.02
CA ARG A 537 -17.62 -12.06 -4.62
C ARG A 537 -16.15 -12.23 -4.92
N THR A 538 -15.77 -13.42 -5.35
CA THR A 538 -14.40 -13.75 -5.73
C THR A 538 -14.28 -14.14 -7.20
N ASN A 539 -13.07 -13.98 -7.75
CA ASN A 539 -12.64 -14.61 -8.98
C ASN A 539 -11.90 -15.90 -8.61
N ALA A 540 -12.47 -17.06 -8.92
CA ALA A 540 -11.87 -18.35 -8.58
C ALA A 540 -12.28 -19.41 -9.62
N ASP A 541 -11.29 -20.18 -10.04
CA ASP A 541 -11.40 -21.12 -11.15
C ASP A 541 -11.18 -22.58 -10.71
N ASN A 542 -10.88 -22.81 -9.42
CA ASN A 542 -10.64 -24.10 -8.82
C ASN A 542 -11.16 -24.16 -7.36
N PRO A 543 -11.34 -25.37 -6.79
CA PRO A 543 -11.86 -25.55 -5.43
C PRO A 543 -10.99 -24.94 -4.33
N ARG A 544 -9.66 -24.94 -4.48
CA ARG A 544 -8.72 -24.40 -3.50
C ARG A 544 -8.91 -22.88 -3.33
N ASP A 545 -8.94 -22.16 -4.44
CA ASP A 545 -9.08 -20.71 -4.45
C ASP A 545 -10.49 -20.30 -4.02
N ALA A 546 -11.52 -21.06 -4.43
CA ALA A 546 -12.89 -20.91 -3.96
C ALA A 546 -12.99 -21.08 -2.43
N LYS A 547 -12.31 -22.09 -1.87
CA LYS A 547 -12.27 -22.32 -0.41
C LYS A 547 -11.60 -21.18 0.34
N ALA A 548 -10.43 -20.74 -0.13
CA ALA A 548 -9.72 -19.61 0.46
C ALA A 548 -10.59 -18.35 0.46
N ALA A 549 -11.30 -18.08 -0.64
CA ALA A 549 -12.20 -16.94 -0.74
C ALA A 549 -13.40 -17.03 0.22
N VAL A 550 -13.99 -18.22 0.37
CA VAL A 550 -15.07 -18.46 1.34
C VAL A 550 -14.58 -18.21 2.77
N ASP A 551 -13.40 -18.68 3.10
CA ASP A 551 -12.77 -18.44 4.40
C ASP A 551 -12.49 -16.96 4.65
N PHE A 552 -12.20 -16.18 3.61
CA PHE A 552 -12.09 -14.72 3.65
C PHE A 552 -13.44 -13.98 3.59
N GLY A 553 -14.55 -14.71 3.51
CA GLY A 553 -15.91 -14.15 3.56
C GLY A 553 -16.50 -13.76 2.21
N ALA A 554 -16.07 -14.37 1.11
CA ALA A 554 -16.69 -14.20 -0.19
C ALA A 554 -18.14 -14.72 -0.22
N GLU A 555 -19.04 -13.96 -0.85
CA GLU A 555 -20.47 -14.26 -0.93
C GLU A 555 -20.88 -14.96 -2.24
N GLY A 556 -19.91 -15.34 -3.06
CA GLY A 556 -20.09 -16.02 -4.32
C GLY A 556 -18.85 -15.95 -5.20
N ILE A 557 -18.92 -16.57 -6.36
CA ILE A 557 -17.96 -16.38 -7.45
C ILE A 557 -18.57 -15.39 -8.43
N GLY A 558 -17.86 -14.30 -8.74
CA GLY A 558 -18.26 -13.32 -9.74
C GLY A 558 -17.62 -13.57 -11.10
N LEU A 559 -16.54 -14.36 -11.14
CA LEU A 559 -15.90 -14.81 -12.36
C LEU A 559 -15.21 -16.16 -12.11
N CYS A 560 -15.67 -17.19 -12.83
CA CYS A 560 -14.97 -18.43 -13.04
C CYS A 560 -14.54 -18.50 -14.51
N ARG A 561 -13.24 -18.52 -14.76
CA ARG A 561 -12.63 -18.59 -16.10
C ARG A 561 -12.46 -20.05 -16.51
N THR A 562 -13.20 -20.48 -17.49
CA THR A 562 -13.21 -21.88 -17.92
C THR A 562 -11.97 -22.28 -18.70
N GLU A 563 -11.26 -21.33 -19.28
CA GLU A 563 -9.98 -21.58 -19.97
C GLU A 563 -8.90 -22.16 -19.07
N HIS A 564 -8.84 -21.73 -17.81
CA HIS A 564 -7.82 -22.21 -16.87
C HIS A 564 -7.95 -23.72 -16.57
N MET A 565 -9.16 -24.27 -16.73
CA MET A 565 -9.41 -25.69 -16.58
C MET A 565 -8.85 -26.54 -17.74
N PHE A 566 -8.52 -25.91 -18.88
CA PHE A 566 -8.08 -26.61 -20.09
C PHE A 566 -6.56 -26.78 -20.21
N PHE A 567 -5.78 -26.13 -19.36
CA PHE A 567 -4.31 -26.22 -19.41
C PHE A 567 -3.73 -27.42 -18.67
N ASP A 568 -4.52 -28.17 -17.92
CA ASP A 568 -4.05 -29.36 -17.21
C ASP A 568 -3.51 -30.41 -18.20
N GLU A 569 -2.44 -31.13 -17.81
CA GLU A 569 -1.72 -32.10 -18.67
C GLU A 569 -2.63 -33.18 -19.25
N ASP A 570 -3.63 -33.62 -18.49
CA ASP A 570 -4.59 -34.64 -18.91
C ASP A 570 -5.66 -34.12 -19.88
N ARG A 571 -5.82 -32.86 -20.01
CA ARG A 571 -6.88 -32.16 -20.78
C ARG A 571 -6.39 -31.50 -22.05
N ILE A 572 -5.20 -30.89 -21.99
CA ILE A 572 -4.66 -30.10 -23.08
C ILE A 572 -4.55 -30.87 -24.41
N PRO A 573 -4.26 -32.22 -24.43
CA PRO A 573 -4.27 -32.97 -25.68
C PRO A 573 -5.66 -33.01 -26.35
N ALA A 574 -6.71 -33.15 -25.56
CA ALA A 574 -8.09 -33.16 -26.09
C ALA A 574 -8.50 -31.76 -26.58
N VAL A 575 -8.08 -30.68 -25.89
CA VAL A 575 -8.29 -29.31 -26.34
C VAL A 575 -7.59 -29.04 -27.67
N ARG A 576 -6.34 -29.42 -27.79
CA ARG A 576 -5.56 -29.29 -29.03
C ARG A 576 -6.19 -30.07 -30.18
N LYS A 577 -6.70 -31.28 -29.90
CA LYS A 577 -7.44 -32.07 -30.89
C LYS A 577 -8.75 -31.41 -31.30
N MET A 578 -9.49 -30.83 -30.36
CA MET A 578 -10.70 -30.04 -30.66
C MET A 578 -10.38 -28.88 -31.62
N ILE A 579 -9.31 -28.13 -31.33
CA ILE A 579 -8.91 -26.93 -32.11
C ILE A 579 -8.48 -27.33 -33.53
N LEU A 580 -7.71 -28.39 -33.65
CA LEU A 580 -7.16 -28.88 -34.92
C LEU A 580 -8.12 -29.78 -35.72
N SER A 581 -9.35 -30.00 -35.24
CA SER A 581 -10.37 -30.81 -35.93
C SER A 581 -10.87 -30.12 -37.19
N ASN A 582 -10.98 -30.87 -38.27
CA ASN A 582 -11.46 -30.40 -39.57
C ASN A 582 -12.98 -30.41 -39.68
N THR A 583 -13.64 -31.31 -38.97
CA THR A 583 -15.10 -31.50 -39.05
C THR A 583 -15.75 -31.24 -37.70
N VAL A 584 -17.04 -30.86 -37.73
CA VAL A 584 -17.85 -30.74 -36.51
C VAL A 584 -17.86 -32.06 -35.74
N LYS A 585 -17.93 -33.19 -36.45
CA LYS A 585 -17.94 -34.52 -35.82
C LYS A 585 -16.65 -34.77 -34.98
N ASP A 586 -15.49 -34.55 -35.57
CA ASP A 586 -14.23 -34.77 -34.88
C ASP A 586 -14.04 -33.83 -33.69
N ARG A 587 -14.58 -32.58 -33.86
CA ARG A 587 -14.56 -31.60 -32.77
C ARG A 587 -15.46 -32.04 -31.63
N VAL A 588 -16.66 -32.53 -31.91
CA VAL A 588 -17.58 -33.03 -30.88
C VAL A 588 -16.99 -34.25 -30.15
N GLU A 589 -16.32 -35.15 -30.85
CA GLU A 589 -15.63 -36.31 -30.23
C GLU A 589 -14.54 -35.85 -29.24
N ALA A 590 -13.81 -34.81 -29.55
CA ALA A 590 -12.82 -34.23 -28.64
C ALA A 590 -13.49 -33.52 -27.43
N LEU A 591 -14.57 -32.78 -27.67
CA LEU A 591 -15.36 -32.11 -26.63
C LEU A 591 -16.06 -33.13 -25.70
N ASP A 592 -16.52 -34.26 -26.19
CA ASP A 592 -17.12 -35.33 -25.38
C ASP A 592 -16.12 -35.97 -24.39
N ARG A 593 -14.80 -35.86 -24.65
CA ARG A 593 -13.77 -36.28 -23.72
C ARG A 593 -13.56 -35.22 -22.62
N LEU A 594 -13.67 -33.93 -22.95
CA LEU A 594 -13.53 -32.82 -22.02
C LEU A 594 -14.75 -32.65 -21.10
N LEU A 595 -15.93 -32.99 -21.58
CA LEU A 595 -17.20 -32.80 -20.87
C LEU A 595 -17.18 -33.36 -19.44
N PRO A 596 -16.85 -34.64 -19.20
CA PRO A 596 -16.86 -35.21 -17.83
C PRO A 596 -15.81 -34.56 -16.92
N MET A 597 -14.68 -34.15 -17.45
CA MET A 597 -13.63 -33.48 -16.70
C MET A 597 -14.09 -32.10 -16.23
N GLN A 598 -14.60 -31.27 -17.13
CA GLN A 598 -15.08 -29.94 -16.79
C GLN A 598 -16.35 -29.98 -15.94
N GLN A 599 -17.23 -30.98 -16.13
CA GLN A 599 -18.36 -31.21 -15.21
C GLN A 599 -17.88 -31.48 -13.80
N GLN A 600 -16.83 -32.31 -13.61
CA GLN A 600 -16.27 -32.58 -12.27
C GLN A 600 -15.71 -31.32 -11.61
N ASP A 601 -15.02 -30.45 -12.38
CA ASP A 601 -14.53 -29.17 -11.86
C ASP A 601 -15.65 -28.31 -11.28
N PHE A 602 -16.77 -28.21 -12.01
CA PHE A 602 -17.93 -27.46 -11.54
C PHE A 602 -18.59 -28.13 -10.33
N VAL A 603 -18.68 -29.46 -10.28
CA VAL A 603 -19.16 -30.18 -9.10
C VAL A 603 -18.32 -29.82 -7.87
N ASP A 604 -17.01 -29.85 -8.00
CA ASP A 604 -16.09 -29.57 -6.91
C ASP A 604 -16.17 -28.10 -6.45
N ILE A 605 -16.25 -27.15 -7.39
CA ILE A 605 -16.45 -25.73 -7.10
C ILE A 605 -17.81 -25.52 -6.40
N TYR A 606 -18.90 -26.11 -6.89
CA TYR A 606 -20.22 -25.96 -6.28
C TYR A 606 -20.27 -26.54 -4.87
N LYS A 607 -19.63 -27.68 -4.61
CA LYS A 607 -19.54 -28.25 -3.27
C LYS A 607 -18.83 -27.32 -2.28
N VAL A 608 -17.80 -26.62 -2.71
CA VAL A 608 -17.11 -25.63 -1.86
C VAL A 608 -17.96 -24.37 -1.67
N MET A 609 -18.63 -23.92 -2.72
CA MET A 609 -19.43 -22.67 -2.66
C MET A 609 -20.77 -22.85 -1.93
N GLY A 610 -21.30 -24.07 -1.88
CA GLY A 610 -22.64 -24.34 -1.34
C GLY A 610 -23.72 -23.58 -2.11
N ASP A 611 -24.66 -22.95 -1.40
CA ASP A 611 -25.78 -22.20 -2.01
C ASP A 611 -25.38 -20.79 -2.53
N ARG A 612 -24.08 -20.47 -2.50
CA ARG A 612 -23.58 -19.17 -2.99
C ARG A 612 -23.59 -19.13 -4.52
N PRO A 613 -23.94 -17.98 -5.14
CA PRO A 613 -23.96 -17.85 -6.59
C PRO A 613 -22.57 -18.06 -7.21
N VAL A 614 -22.54 -18.77 -8.33
CA VAL A 614 -21.34 -19.02 -9.13
C VAL A 614 -21.56 -18.56 -10.55
N ASN A 615 -20.82 -17.53 -10.96
CA ASN A 615 -20.85 -16.96 -12.30
C ASN A 615 -19.72 -17.58 -13.13
N ILE A 616 -20.10 -18.33 -14.17
CA ILE A 616 -19.18 -19.10 -15.03
C ILE A 616 -19.14 -18.42 -16.40
N ARG A 617 -17.95 -17.97 -16.77
CA ARG A 617 -17.69 -17.40 -18.09
C ARG A 617 -17.41 -18.53 -19.09
N LEU A 618 -18.08 -18.52 -20.21
CA LEU A 618 -17.75 -19.40 -21.34
C LEU A 618 -16.36 -19.07 -21.87
N LEU A 619 -15.78 -20.01 -22.61
CA LEU A 619 -14.42 -19.93 -23.17
C LEU A 619 -14.18 -18.58 -23.86
N ASP A 620 -13.15 -17.88 -23.44
CA ASP A 620 -12.86 -16.49 -23.88
C ASP A 620 -11.62 -16.36 -24.77
N PRO A 621 -10.44 -16.94 -24.45
CA PRO A 621 -9.23 -16.68 -25.23
C PRO A 621 -9.27 -17.27 -26.64
N PRO A 622 -8.46 -16.74 -27.57
CA PRO A 622 -8.31 -17.32 -28.90
C PRO A 622 -7.74 -18.75 -28.86
N LEU A 623 -8.17 -19.59 -29.79
CA LEU A 623 -7.79 -21.01 -29.78
C LEU A 623 -6.29 -21.25 -29.93
N HIS A 624 -5.55 -20.37 -30.60
CA HIS A 624 -4.11 -20.56 -30.82
C HIS A 624 -3.30 -20.52 -29.51
N GLU A 625 -3.80 -19.90 -28.42
CA GLU A 625 -3.12 -19.88 -27.12
C GLU A 625 -2.97 -21.27 -26.49
N PHE A 626 -3.78 -22.25 -26.89
CA PHE A 626 -3.68 -23.63 -26.41
C PHE A 626 -2.76 -24.51 -27.26
N LEU A 627 -2.28 -23.99 -28.40
CA LEU A 627 -1.49 -24.77 -29.35
C LEU A 627 0.00 -24.77 -28.99
N PRO A 628 0.71 -25.89 -29.20
CA PRO A 628 2.12 -26.02 -28.88
C PRO A 628 2.99 -25.20 -29.85
N HIS A 629 4.12 -24.71 -29.34
CA HIS A 629 5.13 -23.99 -30.13
C HIS A 629 6.38 -24.84 -30.38
N ASP A 630 6.57 -25.92 -29.62
CA ASP A 630 7.73 -26.79 -29.70
C ASP A 630 7.50 -27.96 -30.66
N ASP A 631 8.60 -28.41 -31.30
CA ASP A 631 8.56 -29.46 -32.32
C ASP A 631 8.26 -30.86 -31.75
N GLU A 632 8.59 -31.12 -30.48
CA GLU A 632 8.39 -32.38 -29.80
C GLU A 632 6.90 -32.63 -29.58
N THR A 633 6.21 -31.69 -28.93
CA THR A 633 4.77 -31.74 -28.69
C THR A 633 3.99 -31.77 -30.01
N ILE A 634 4.41 -31.01 -31.03
CA ILE A 634 3.78 -31.07 -32.36
C ILE A 634 3.89 -32.46 -32.99
N ASN A 635 5.03 -33.10 -32.87
CA ASN A 635 5.22 -34.47 -33.41
C ASN A 635 4.41 -35.50 -32.64
N GLU A 636 4.27 -35.39 -31.34
CA GLU A 636 3.42 -36.24 -30.52
C GLU A 636 1.95 -36.08 -30.92
N LEU A 637 1.48 -34.84 -31.02
CA LEU A 637 0.12 -34.53 -31.46
C LEU A 637 -0.17 -35.04 -32.88
N ALA A 638 0.81 -34.94 -33.77
CA ALA A 638 0.73 -35.48 -35.13
C ALA A 638 0.51 -37.01 -35.15
N LYS A 639 1.22 -37.75 -34.28
CA LYS A 639 1.04 -39.17 -34.10
C LYS A 639 -0.33 -39.50 -33.53
N ASP A 640 -0.78 -38.83 -32.52
CA ASP A 640 -2.08 -39.07 -31.86
C ASP A 640 -3.25 -38.77 -32.80
N MET A 641 -3.15 -37.73 -33.59
CA MET A 641 -4.17 -37.36 -34.58
C MET A 641 -4.05 -38.11 -35.92
N ASN A 642 -2.97 -38.86 -36.13
CA ASN A 642 -2.63 -39.51 -37.40
C ASN A 642 -2.61 -38.49 -38.59
N ILE A 643 -2.01 -37.34 -38.41
CA ILE A 643 -1.86 -36.23 -39.36
C ILE A 643 -0.37 -35.94 -39.54
N ASP A 644 0.05 -35.37 -40.68
CA ASP A 644 1.42 -34.93 -40.88
C ASP A 644 1.72 -33.72 -39.98
N ALA A 645 2.85 -33.75 -39.25
CA ALA A 645 3.33 -32.67 -38.42
C ALA A 645 3.43 -31.33 -39.17
N LYS A 646 3.74 -31.36 -40.48
CA LYS A 646 3.75 -30.16 -41.32
C LYS A 646 2.36 -29.55 -41.49
N GLU A 647 1.33 -30.35 -41.50
CA GLU A 647 -0.05 -29.87 -41.58
C GLU A 647 -0.48 -29.23 -40.28
N ILE A 648 -0.06 -29.79 -39.14
CA ILE A 648 -0.31 -29.16 -37.81
C ILE A 648 0.43 -27.85 -37.71
N LYS A 649 1.69 -27.76 -38.07
CA LYS A 649 2.47 -26.52 -38.09
C LYS A 649 1.80 -25.44 -38.97
N LYS A 650 1.33 -25.84 -40.16
CA LYS A 650 0.60 -24.92 -41.02
C LYS A 650 -0.66 -24.39 -40.36
N ARG A 651 -1.45 -25.20 -39.69
CA ARG A 651 -2.66 -24.80 -38.97
C ARG A 651 -2.37 -23.89 -37.78
N ILE A 652 -1.29 -24.18 -37.05
CA ILE A 652 -0.85 -23.30 -35.96
C ILE A 652 -0.57 -21.89 -36.51
N VAL A 653 0.12 -21.80 -37.63
CA VAL A 653 0.40 -20.52 -38.32
C VAL A 653 -0.89 -19.87 -38.85
N ASP A 654 -1.80 -20.65 -39.43
CA ASP A 654 -3.09 -20.15 -39.97
C ASP A 654 -4.03 -19.64 -38.87
N LEU A 655 -3.93 -20.20 -37.65
CA LEU A 655 -4.73 -19.79 -36.47
C LEU A 655 -4.09 -18.66 -35.66
N ALA A 656 -2.78 -18.42 -35.86
CA ALA A 656 -2.09 -17.35 -35.14
C ALA A 656 -2.66 -15.99 -35.53
N GLU A 657 -2.98 -15.19 -34.54
CA GLU A 657 -3.57 -13.88 -34.73
C GLU A 657 -2.54 -12.76 -34.47
N PHE A 658 -2.54 -11.72 -35.30
CA PHE A 658 -1.66 -10.54 -35.12
C PHE A 658 -2.03 -9.74 -33.90
N ASN A 659 -3.32 -9.73 -33.54
CA ASN A 659 -3.84 -9.06 -32.35
C ASN A 659 -4.88 -9.98 -31.67
N PRO A 660 -4.44 -10.89 -30.81
CA PRO A 660 -5.32 -11.85 -30.13
C PRO A 660 -6.47 -11.19 -29.35
N MET A 661 -6.23 -10.04 -28.78
CA MET A 661 -7.22 -9.33 -27.97
C MET A 661 -8.43 -8.84 -28.77
N LEU A 662 -8.25 -8.56 -30.07
CA LEU A 662 -9.30 -8.09 -30.98
C LEU A 662 -9.77 -9.17 -31.96
N GLY A 663 -9.28 -10.39 -31.82
CA GLY A 663 -9.43 -11.47 -32.77
C GLY A 663 -10.63 -12.38 -32.58
N HIS A 664 -10.46 -13.65 -32.95
CA HIS A 664 -11.48 -14.69 -32.93
C HIS A 664 -11.55 -15.36 -31.55
N ARG A 665 -12.19 -14.72 -30.61
CA ARG A 665 -12.31 -15.16 -29.21
C ARG A 665 -13.73 -14.89 -28.66
N GLY A 666 -14.01 -15.38 -27.47
CA GLY A 666 -15.23 -15.10 -26.72
C GLY A 666 -16.51 -15.49 -27.46
N CYS A 667 -17.50 -14.61 -27.49
CA CYS A 667 -18.79 -14.87 -28.20
C CYS A 667 -18.58 -15.11 -29.68
N ARG A 668 -17.56 -14.53 -30.33
CA ARG A 668 -17.26 -14.74 -31.74
C ARG A 668 -16.90 -16.19 -32.00
N LEU A 669 -16.13 -16.79 -31.08
CA LEU A 669 -15.82 -18.23 -31.13
C LEU A 669 -17.06 -19.08 -30.89
N ALA A 670 -17.90 -18.74 -29.91
CA ALA A 670 -19.12 -19.45 -29.60
C ALA A 670 -20.16 -19.38 -30.74
N VAL A 671 -20.14 -18.32 -31.56
CA VAL A 671 -20.99 -18.21 -32.78
C VAL A 671 -20.49 -19.12 -33.90
N THR A 672 -19.17 -19.19 -34.11
CA THR A 672 -18.59 -19.97 -35.23
C THR A 672 -18.40 -21.45 -34.90
N TYR A 673 -18.20 -21.78 -33.60
CA TYR A 673 -18.08 -23.15 -33.09
C TYR A 673 -19.07 -23.37 -31.93
N PRO A 674 -20.40 -23.39 -32.20
CA PRO A 674 -21.42 -23.44 -31.15
C PRO A 674 -21.34 -24.73 -30.30
N GLU A 675 -20.78 -25.80 -30.83
CA GLU A 675 -20.56 -27.05 -30.10
C GLU A 675 -19.70 -26.89 -28.85
N ILE A 676 -18.80 -25.87 -28.78
CA ILE A 676 -18.02 -25.55 -27.56
C ILE A 676 -18.98 -25.03 -26.48
N ALA A 677 -19.84 -24.06 -26.82
CA ALA A 677 -20.82 -23.53 -25.89
C ALA A 677 -21.84 -24.59 -25.44
N VAL A 678 -22.22 -25.50 -26.32
CA VAL A 678 -23.07 -26.66 -26.00
C VAL A 678 -22.41 -27.57 -24.97
N MET A 679 -21.13 -27.92 -25.16
CA MET A 679 -20.39 -28.77 -24.24
C MET A 679 -20.25 -28.10 -22.86
N GLN A 680 -19.86 -26.82 -22.82
CA GLN A 680 -19.71 -26.09 -21.54
C GLN A 680 -21.05 -25.95 -20.81
N THR A 681 -22.13 -25.67 -21.53
CA THR A 681 -23.48 -25.63 -20.94
C THR A 681 -23.89 -26.97 -20.35
N LYS A 682 -23.60 -28.09 -21.08
CA LYS A 682 -23.83 -29.46 -20.54
C LYS A 682 -23.08 -29.68 -19.24
N ALA A 683 -21.79 -29.35 -19.20
CA ALA A 683 -20.97 -29.50 -18.01
C ALA A 683 -21.52 -28.72 -16.81
N ILE A 684 -21.87 -27.45 -17.02
CA ILE A 684 -22.41 -26.54 -15.99
C ILE A 684 -23.75 -27.05 -15.42
N ILE A 685 -24.70 -27.38 -16.32
CA ILE A 685 -26.06 -27.79 -15.93
C ILE A 685 -26.07 -29.18 -15.30
N ASN A 686 -25.30 -30.15 -15.84
CA ASN A 686 -25.19 -31.48 -15.27
C ASN A 686 -24.56 -31.44 -13.86
N ALA A 687 -23.50 -30.66 -13.68
CA ALA A 687 -22.86 -30.46 -12.37
C ALA A 687 -23.85 -29.87 -11.34
N ALA A 688 -24.63 -28.86 -11.73
CA ALA A 688 -25.63 -28.27 -10.85
C ALA A 688 -26.74 -29.28 -10.49
N ILE A 689 -27.20 -30.07 -11.45
CA ILE A 689 -28.19 -31.14 -11.19
C ILE A 689 -27.64 -32.19 -10.23
N GLU A 690 -26.36 -32.59 -10.41
CA GLU A 690 -25.70 -33.57 -9.56
C GLU A 690 -25.63 -33.12 -8.11
N VAL A 691 -25.10 -31.93 -7.86
CA VAL A 691 -24.95 -31.42 -6.48
C VAL A 691 -26.31 -31.07 -5.83
N ASN A 692 -27.30 -30.66 -6.63
CA ASN A 692 -28.65 -30.41 -6.11
C ASN A 692 -29.35 -31.72 -5.70
N LYS A 693 -29.07 -32.86 -6.35
CA LYS A 693 -29.52 -34.18 -5.88
C LYS A 693 -28.84 -34.57 -4.55
N GLU A 694 -27.65 -34.08 -4.26
CA GLU A 694 -26.97 -34.26 -2.97
C GLU A 694 -27.47 -33.33 -1.86
N GLY A 695 -28.40 -32.39 -2.18
CA GLY A 695 -29.05 -31.53 -1.19
C GLY A 695 -28.59 -30.07 -1.19
N LEU A 696 -27.77 -29.65 -2.13
CA LEU A 696 -27.45 -28.22 -2.35
C LEU A 696 -28.56 -27.55 -3.14
N ASN A 697 -28.55 -26.20 -3.17
CA ASN A 697 -29.47 -25.40 -3.97
C ASN A 697 -28.67 -24.44 -4.89
N VAL A 698 -27.97 -25.00 -5.85
CA VAL A 698 -27.13 -24.26 -6.78
C VAL A 698 -27.98 -23.72 -7.94
N GLU A 699 -27.89 -22.42 -8.20
CA GLU A 699 -28.46 -21.74 -9.37
C GLU A 699 -27.32 -21.16 -10.21
N PRO A 700 -26.91 -21.80 -11.33
CA PRO A 700 -25.78 -21.35 -12.15
C PRO A 700 -26.04 -19.98 -12.80
N GLU A 701 -25.00 -19.14 -12.84
CA GLU A 701 -24.98 -17.92 -13.64
C GLU A 701 -24.01 -18.15 -14.82
N ILE A 702 -24.52 -18.14 -16.05
CA ILE A 702 -23.72 -18.41 -17.26
C ILE A 702 -23.43 -17.07 -17.95
N MET A 703 -22.18 -16.74 -18.15
CA MET A 703 -21.73 -15.46 -18.68
C MET A 703 -21.13 -15.61 -20.08
N ILE A 704 -21.65 -14.82 -21.02
CA ILE A 704 -21.15 -14.75 -22.40
C ILE A 704 -20.13 -13.61 -22.47
N PRO A 705 -18.85 -13.89 -22.78
CA PRO A 705 -17.80 -12.87 -22.89
C PRO A 705 -17.85 -12.12 -24.22
N LEU A 706 -17.23 -10.95 -24.27
CA LEU A 706 -16.84 -10.20 -25.46
C LEU A 706 -18.01 -9.77 -26.38
N VAL A 707 -19.21 -9.63 -25.84
CA VAL A 707 -20.39 -9.22 -26.61
C VAL A 707 -20.25 -7.77 -27.04
N GLY A 708 -20.36 -7.51 -28.35
CA GLY A 708 -20.35 -6.19 -28.97
C GLY A 708 -21.66 -5.84 -29.68
N ALA A 709 -22.56 -6.82 -29.91
CA ALA A 709 -23.84 -6.62 -30.55
C ALA A 709 -24.94 -7.50 -29.92
N LEU A 710 -26.20 -7.00 -29.89
CA LEU A 710 -27.30 -7.75 -29.33
C LEU A 710 -27.48 -9.13 -30.00
N ASN A 711 -27.30 -9.21 -31.32
CA ASN A 711 -27.48 -10.47 -32.04
C ASN A 711 -26.40 -11.51 -31.73
N GLU A 712 -25.16 -11.09 -31.35
CA GLU A 712 -24.14 -12.02 -30.83
C GLU A 712 -24.65 -12.64 -29.52
N PHE A 713 -25.11 -11.80 -28.59
CA PHE A 713 -25.66 -12.25 -27.32
C PHE A 713 -26.83 -13.20 -27.51
N ARG A 714 -27.78 -12.80 -28.36
CA ARG A 714 -29.00 -13.59 -28.64
C ARG A 714 -28.69 -14.95 -29.25
N ASN A 715 -27.76 -15.02 -30.21
CA ASN A 715 -27.34 -16.25 -30.84
C ASN A 715 -26.77 -17.26 -29.86
N VAL A 716 -25.79 -16.82 -29.07
CA VAL A 716 -25.14 -17.70 -28.06
C VAL A 716 -26.09 -18.04 -26.91
N LYS A 717 -26.90 -17.09 -26.44
CA LYS A 717 -27.93 -17.33 -25.42
C LYS A 717 -28.93 -18.39 -25.86
N ASN A 718 -29.42 -18.35 -27.11
CA ASN A 718 -30.33 -19.37 -27.60
C ASN A 718 -29.72 -20.76 -27.56
N THR A 719 -28.44 -20.91 -27.96
CA THR A 719 -27.71 -22.17 -27.88
C THR A 719 -27.63 -22.68 -26.44
N ILE A 720 -27.33 -21.79 -25.47
CA ILE A 720 -27.26 -22.11 -24.02
C ILE A 720 -28.66 -22.58 -23.55
N VAL A 721 -29.70 -21.77 -23.81
CA VAL A 721 -31.07 -22.03 -23.32
C VAL A 721 -31.64 -23.33 -23.87
N GLU A 722 -31.51 -23.56 -25.19
CA GLU A 722 -31.93 -24.81 -25.81
C GLU A 722 -31.21 -26.03 -25.19
N THR A 723 -29.90 -25.92 -24.98
CA THR A 723 -29.13 -27.02 -24.42
C THR A 723 -29.50 -27.25 -22.93
N ALA A 724 -29.59 -26.18 -22.13
CA ALA A 724 -29.90 -26.28 -20.71
C ALA A 724 -31.34 -26.83 -20.49
N ASN A 725 -32.33 -26.30 -21.19
CA ASN A 725 -33.73 -26.74 -21.06
C ASN A 725 -33.88 -28.21 -21.42
N LYS A 726 -33.25 -28.65 -22.51
CA LYS A 726 -33.26 -30.06 -22.90
C LYS A 726 -32.74 -30.98 -21.80
N ILE A 727 -31.61 -30.62 -21.14
CA ILE A 727 -31.04 -31.42 -20.08
C ILE A 727 -31.94 -31.43 -18.83
N ILE A 728 -32.52 -30.28 -18.48
CA ILE A 728 -33.42 -30.11 -17.33
C ILE A 728 -34.70 -30.98 -17.55
N GLU A 729 -35.25 -30.97 -18.71
CA GLU A 729 -36.41 -31.78 -19.11
C GLU A 729 -36.08 -33.28 -19.08
N GLU A 730 -34.98 -33.69 -19.70
CA GLU A 730 -34.51 -35.10 -19.73
C GLU A 730 -34.28 -35.66 -18.33
N ASN A 731 -33.80 -34.84 -17.39
CA ASN A 731 -33.57 -35.22 -15.99
C ASN A 731 -34.82 -35.06 -15.10
N ASN A 732 -35.90 -34.49 -15.61
CA ASN A 732 -37.15 -34.21 -14.91
C ASN A 732 -36.90 -33.46 -13.57
N VAL A 733 -36.10 -32.41 -13.62
CA VAL A 733 -35.72 -31.58 -12.46
C VAL A 733 -36.19 -30.13 -12.65
N ASN A 734 -36.31 -29.39 -11.54
CA ASN A 734 -36.59 -27.96 -11.58
C ASN A 734 -35.31 -27.19 -11.19
N LEU A 735 -34.44 -26.95 -12.15
CA LEU A 735 -33.23 -26.16 -11.97
C LEU A 735 -33.41 -24.77 -12.55
N LYS A 736 -33.15 -23.74 -11.73
CA LYS A 736 -33.07 -22.36 -12.19
C LYS A 736 -31.63 -22.01 -12.58
N TYR A 737 -31.49 -21.26 -13.63
CA TYR A 737 -30.21 -20.69 -14.06
C TYR A 737 -30.47 -19.31 -14.71
N THR A 738 -29.41 -18.51 -14.82
CA THR A 738 -29.45 -17.19 -15.48
C THR A 738 -28.37 -17.09 -16.53
N VAL A 739 -28.68 -16.31 -17.61
CA VAL A 739 -27.74 -16.04 -18.70
C VAL A 739 -27.54 -14.54 -18.82
N GLY A 740 -26.30 -14.11 -18.64
CA GLY A 740 -25.90 -12.71 -18.78
C GLY A 740 -24.65 -12.55 -19.62
N THR A 741 -24.10 -11.36 -19.59
CA THR A 741 -22.91 -11.05 -20.39
C THR A 741 -21.87 -10.26 -19.62
N MET A 742 -20.62 -10.41 -20.06
CA MET A 742 -19.56 -9.49 -19.70
C MET A 742 -19.67 -8.23 -20.57
N ILE A 743 -19.72 -7.07 -19.91
CA ILE A 743 -19.65 -5.76 -20.57
C ILE A 743 -18.20 -5.30 -20.53
N GLU A 744 -17.50 -5.46 -21.62
CA GLU A 744 -16.06 -5.22 -21.71
C GLU A 744 -15.63 -4.56 -23.03
N ILE A 745 -16.59 -4.33 -23.94
CA ILE A 745 -16.37 -3.62 -25.17
C ILE A 745 -17.07 -2.26 -25.07
N PRO A 746 -16.42 -1.13 -25.42
CA PRO A 746 -17.05 0.20 -25.38
C PRO A 746 -18.39 0.27 -26.12
N ARG A 747 -18.52 -0.41 -27.27
CA ARG A 747 -19.78 -0.49 -28.01
C ARG A 747 -20.90 -1.12 -27.19
N ALA A 748 -20.60 -2.16 -26.40
CA ALA A 748 -21.60 -2.80 -25.54
C ALA A 748 -22.16 -1.84 -24.49
N CYS A 749 -21.28 -0.95 -23.95
CA CYS A 749 -21.73 0.09 -23.03
C CYS A 749 -22.71 1.07 -23.64
N LEU A 750 -22.57 1.38 -24.95
CA LEU A 750 -23.43 2.32 -25.67
C LEU A 750 -24.82 1.74 -26.03
N ILE A 751 -24.93 0.42 -26.10
CA ILE A 751 -26.19 -0.31 -26.43
C ILE A 751 -26.63 -1.19 -25.24
N ALA A 752 -26.29 -0.81 -24.06
CA ALA A 752 -26.54 -1.62 -22.86
C ALA A 752 -28.06 -1.79 -22.58
N ASP A 753 -28.90 -0.83 -22.93
CA ASP A 753 -30.35 -0.95 -22.87
C ASP A 753 -30.87 -2.07 -23.77
N GLU A 754 -30.39 -2.17 -25.01
CA GLU A 754 -30.80 -3.24 -25.94
C GLU A 754 -30.39 -4.62 -25.38
N ILE A 755 -29.15 -4.76 -24.91
CA ILE A 755 -28.65 -6.04 -24.36
C ILE A 755 -29.40 -6.39 -23.06
N ALA A 756 -29.67 -5.41 -22.19
CA ALA A 756 -30.38 -5.59 -20.94
C ALA A 756 -31.79 -6.17 -21.08
N ARG A 757 -32.46 -5.92 -22.21
CA ARG A 757 -33.80 -6.53 -22.49
C ARG A 757 -33.76 -8.04 -22.41
N GLU A 758 -32.66 -8.64 -22.79
CA GLU A 758 -32.53 -10.10 -22.87
C GLU A 758 -31.58 -10.69 -21.82
N ALA A 759 -30.60 -9.93 -21.32
CA ALA A 759 -29.65 -10.42 -20.32
C ALA A 759 -30.24 -10.37 -18.91
N ASP A 760 -29.96 -11.39 -18.10
CA ASP A 760 -30.35 -11.45 -16.69
C ASP A 760 -29.40 -10.67 -15.78
N PHE A 761 -28.14 -10.54 -16.18
CA PHE A 761 -27.12 -9.78 -15.45
C PHE A 761 -26.04 -9.21 -16.38
N PHE A 762 -25.35 -8.18 -15.90
CA PHE A 762 -24.12 -7.66 -16.47
C PHE A 762 -22.97 -7.82 -15.47
N SER A 763 -21.81 -8.23 -15.97
CA SER A 763 -20.56 -8.18 -15.26
C SER A 763 -19.56 -7.33 -16.04
N PHE A 764 -19.09 -6.23 -15.45
CA PHE A 764 -18.14 -5.34 -16.13
C PHE A 764 -16.74 -5.96 -16.11
N GLY A 765 -16.23 -6.33 -17.30
CA GLY A 765 -14.87 -6.81 -17.53
C GLY A 765 -13.92 -5.63 -17.74
N THR A 766 -13.56 -4.94 -16.68
CA THR A 766 -12.86 -3.66 -16.75
C THR A 766 -11.42 -3.74 -17.25
N ASN A 767 -10.79 -4.91 -17.28
CA ASN A 767 -9.49 -5.07 -17.90
C ASN A 767 -9.54 -4.79 -19.39
N ASP A 768 -10.40 -5.53 -20.13
CA ASP A 768 -10.61 -5.35 -21.56
C ASP A 768 -11.26 -4.00 -21.88
N LEU A 769 -12.21 -3.56 -21.06
CA LEU A 769 -12.85 -2.26 -21.25
C LEU A 769 -11.83 -1.11 -21.13
N THR A 770 -10.89 -1.17 -20.18
CA THR A 770 -9.80 -0.20 -20.05
C THR A 770 -8.89 -0.26 -21.26
N GLN A 771 -8.45 -1.46 -21.65
CA GLN A 771 -7.58 -1.68 -22.78
C GLN A 771 -8.17 -1.08 -24.09
N MET A 772 -9.44 -1.36 -24.36
CA MET A 772 -10.10 -0.87 -25.58
C MET A 772 -10.43 0.62 -25.52
N THR A 773 -10.69 1.17 -24.35
CA THR A 773 -11.02 2.59 -24.19
C THR A 773 -9.79 3.47 -24.34
N PHE A 774 -8.65 3.07 -23.75
CA PHE A 774 -7.37 3.78 -23.91
C PHE A 774 -6.66 3.42 -25.22
N GLY A 775 -6.96 2.28 -25.83
CA GLY A 775 -6.18 1.76 -26.94
C GLY A 775 -4.78 1.26 -26.51
N TYR A 776 -4.65 0.82 -25.26
CA TYR A 776 -3.41 0.26 -24.72
C TYR A 776 -3.47 -1.25 -24.72
N SER A 777 -2.37 -1.91 -25.11
CA SER A 777 -2.18 -3.33 -24.79
C SER A 777 -1.77 -3.46 -23.34
N ARG A 778 -2.48 -4.23 -22.54
CA ARG A 778 -2.15 -4.47 -21.13
C ARG A 778 -0.75 -5.06 -20.97
N ASP A 779 -0.37 -5.99 -21.84
CA ASP A 779 0.91 -6.69 -21.79
C ASP A 779 2.08 -5.79 -22.22
N ASP A 780 1.84 -4.82 -23.12
CA ASP A 780 2.86 -3.90 -23.61
C ASP A 780 2.93 -2.56 -22.88
N ALA A 781 1.83 -2.16 -22.22
CA ALA A 781 1.72 -0.83 -21.62
C ALA A 781 2.74 -0.57 -20.50
N GLY A 782 3.24 -1.61 -19.82
CA GLY A 782 4.28 -1.50 -18.81
C GLY A 782 5.56 -0.81 -19.29
N LYS A 783 5.80 -0.78 -20.61
CA LYS A 783 6.97 -0.10 -21.21
C LYS A 783 6.93 1.43 -21.10
N PHE A 784 5.74 2.03 -20.96
CA PHE A 784 5.57 3.49 -20.94
C PHE A 784 4.70 4.02 -19.78
N LEU A 785 3.85 3.19 -19.16
CA LEU A 785 2.91 3.65 -18.13
C LEU A 785 3.60 4.25 -16.91
N ASN A 786 4.73 3.68 -16.48
CA ASN A 786 5.50 4.23 -15.36
C ASN A 786 5.96 5.65 -15.65
N GLU A 787 6.44 5.91 -16.87
CA GLU A 787 6.87 7.25 -17.30
C GLU A 787 5.68 8.22 -17.39
N TYR A 788 4.50 7.75 -17.77
CA TYR A 788 3.27 8.56 -17.81
C TYR A 788 2.82 8.99 -16.41
N VAL A 789 2.94 8.11 -15.42
CA VAL A 789 2.64 8.42 -14.02
C VAL A 789 3.72 9.35 -13.45
N ASP A 790 5.00 9.10 -13.73
CA ASP A 790 6.12 9.94 -13.29
C ASP A 790 6.05 11.37 -13.86
N LYS A 791 5.52 11.52 -15.07
CA LYS A 791 5.30 12.82 -15.73
C LYS A 791 3.93 13.44 -15.43
N GLU A 792 3.15 12.85 -14.55
CA GLU A 792 1.80 13.31 -14.18
C GLU A 792 0.83 13.39 -15.38
N ILE A 793 1.07 12.61 -16.45
CA ILE A 793 0.14 12.49 -17.58
C ILE A 793 -1.07 11.66 -17.17
N LEU A 794 -0.83 10.61 -16.39
CA LEU A 794 -1.85 9.83 -15.70
C LEU A 794 -1.60 9.91 -14.20
N GLU A 795 -2.67 10.05 -13.43
CA GLU A 795 -2.59 10.08 -11.96
C GLU A 795 -2.14 8.72 -11.40
N LYS A 796 -2.64 7.64 -11.98
CA LYS A 796 -2.37 6.24 -11.60
C LYS A 796 -2.40 5.34 -12.82
N ASP A 797 -1.88 4.13 -12.65
CA ASP A 797 -2.01 3.06 -13.66
C ASP A 797 -3.49 2.67 -13.82
N PRO A 798 -4.09 2.88 -15.02
CA PRO A 798 -5.50 2.63 -15.25
C PRO A 798 -5.88 1.14 -15.24
N PHE A 799 -4.91 0.22 -15.23
CA PHE A 799 -5.15 -1.22 -15.05
C PHE A 799 -5.17 -1.64 -13.57
N GLN A 800 -4.66 -0.81 -12.66
CA GLN A 800 -4.69 -1.06 -11.21
C GLN A 800 -5.86 -0.35 -10.53
N THR A 801 -6.10 0.90 -10.87
CA THR A 801 -7.21 1.73 -10.35
C THR A 801 -8.08 2.19 -11.51
N LEU A 802 -9.39 2.02 -11.39
CA LEU A 802 -10.32 2.36 -12.45
C LEU A 802 -10.22 3.85 -12.86
N ASP A 803 -9.97 4.11 -14.12
CA ASP A 803 -10.12 5.45 -14.69
C ASP A 803 -11.59 5.89 -14.64
N GLN A 804 -11.92 6.73 -13.67
CA GLN A 804 -13.28 7.19 -13.46
C GLN A 804 -13.74 8.21 -14.51
N ASN A 805 -12.80 8.87 -15.20
CA ASN A 805 -13.08 9.95 -16.15
C ASN A 805 -13.42 9.46 -17.57
N GLY A 806 -12.91 8.30 -17.97
CA GLY A 806 -13.17 7.66 -19.26
C GLY A 806 -13.92 6.34 -19.09
N VAL A 807 -13.21 5.29 -18.65
CA VAL A 807 -13.78 3.93 -18.47
C VAL A 807 -14.95 3.94 -17.48
N GLY A 808 -14.83 4.65 -16.37
CA GLY A 808 -15.89 4.78 -15.38
C GLY A 808 -17.15 5.45 -15.92
N LYS A 809 -17.03 6.39 -16.86
CA LYS A 809 -18.20 6.97 -17.53
C LYS A 809 -18.93 5.93 -18.37
N LEU A 810 -18.21 5.05 -19.06
CA LEU A 810 -18.80 3.96 -19.82
C LEU A 810 -19.53 2.95 -18.92
N VAL A 811 -18.89 2.57 -17.80
CA VAL A 811 -19.50 1.70 -16.78
C VAL A 811 -20.79 2.31 -16.24
N LYS A 812 -20.74 3.58 -15.84
CA LYS A 812 -21.90 4.31 -15.30
C LYS A 812 -23.03 4.45 -16.34
N MET A 813 -22.68 4.75 -17.59
CA MET A 813 -23.63 4.82 -18.69
C MET A 813 -24.34 3.48 -18.89
N ALA A 814 -23.59 2.39 -19.00
CA ALA A 814 -24.16 1.06 -19.20
C ALA A 814 -25.02 0.62 -18.02
N ALA A 815 -24.59 0.90 -16.79
CA ALA A 815 -25.36 0.61 -15.58
C ALA A 815 -26.70 1.38 -15.56
N ASN A 816 -26.70 2.66 -15.91
CA ASN A 816 -27.92 3.48 -15.98
C ASN A 816 -28.86 2.99 -17.05
N LEU A 817 -28.38 2.77 -18.29
CA LEU A 817 -29.20 2.23 -19.40
C LEU A 817 -29.83 0.89 -19.03
N ALA A 818 -29.07 0.00 -18.39
CA ALA A 818 -29.59 -1.29 -17.94
C ALA A 818 -30.66 -1.14 -16.84
N ARG A 819 -30.47 -0.21 -15.90
CA ARG A 819 -31.45 0.09 -14.84
C ARG A 819 -32.73 0.78 -15.40
N GLU A 820 -32.60 1.67 -16.36
CA GLU A 820 -33.74 2.29 -17.04
C GLU A 820 -34.60 1.24 -17.73
N GLU A 821 -34.01 0.21 -18.34
CA GLU A 821 -34.74 -0.84 -19.05
C GLU A 821 -35.34 -1.90 -18.11
N LYS A 822 -34.61 -2.41 -17.10
CA LYS A 822 -35.05 -3.54 -16.26
C LYS A 822 -35.19 -3.21 -14.76
N GLY A 823 -34.88 -2.01 -14.32
CA GLY A 823 -34.89 -1.65 -12.91
C GLY A 823 -33.95 -2.54 -12.10
N ASP A 824 -34.41 -2.94 -10.90
CA ASP A 824 -33.63 -3.79 -10.00
C ASP A 824 -33.63 -5.29 -10.37
N LYS A 825 -34.33 -5.65 -11.47
CA LYS A 825 -34.34 -7.05 -11.92
C LYS A 825 -33.05 -7.46 -12.61
N ILE A 826 -32.28 -6.53 -13.16
CA ILE A 826 -30.96 -6.82 -13.70
C ILE A 826 -29.90 -6.72 -12.62
N LYS A 827 -29.10 -7.78 -12.46
CA LYS A 827 -27.97 -7.80 -11.56
C LYS A 827 -26.74 -7.18 -12.23
N LEU A 828 -26.09 -6.24 -11.54
CA LEU A 828 -24.90 -5.55 -12.05
C LEU A 828 -23.70 -5.85 -11.15
N GLY A 829 -22.60 -6.26 -11.73
CA GLY A 829 -21.35 -6.52 -11.00
C GLY A 829 -20.11 -6.13 -11.79
N ILE A 830 -18.97 -6.22 -11.16
CA ILE A 830 -17.66 -6.02 -11.75
C ILE A 830 -16.76 -7.23 -11.43
N CYS A 831 -15.95 -7.66 -12.36
CA CYS A 831 -15.05 -8.81 -12.19
C CYS A 831 -13.61 -8.58 -12.67
N GLY A 832 -13.29 -7.37 -13.18
CA GLY A 832 -11.93 -6.99 -13.49
C GLY A 832 -11.06 -6.80 -12.24
N GLU A 833 -9.76 -6.58 -12.40
CA GLU A 833 -8.80 -6.35 -11.31
C GLU A 833 -9.22 -5.21 -10.37
N HIS A 834 -9.95 -4.23 -10.90
CA HIS A 834 -10.50 -3.10 -10.16
C HIS A 834 -11.50 -3.49 -9.05
N GLY A 835 -12.10 -4.69 -9.11
CA GLY A 835 -13.02 -5.18 -8.08
C GLY A 835 -12.40 -5.32 -6.69
N GLY A 836 -11.07 -5.38 -6.59
CA GLY A 836 -10.32 -5.43 -5.34
C GLY A 836 -9.63 -4.11 -4.95
N ASP A 837 -9.72 -3.06 -5.79
CA ASP A 837 -9.14 -1.75 -5.49
C ASP A 837 -10.12 -0.88 -4.70
N PRO A 838 -9.73 -0.31 -3.54
CA PRO A 838 -10.63 0.43 -2.67
C PRO A 838 -11.35 1.62 -3.35
N ALA A 839 -10.63 2.40 -4.17
CA ALA A 839 -11.22 3.54 -4.88
C ALA A 839 -12.24 3.09 -5.94
N SER A 840 -11.94 2.00 -6.62
CA SER A 840 -12.83 1.39 -7.61
C SER A 840 -14.06 0.75 -6.96
N VAL A 841 -13.92 0.14 -5.78
CA VAL A 841 -15.04 -0.37 -4.98
C VAL A 841 -15.99 0.76 -4.56
N GLU A 842 -15.45 1.89 -4.11
CA GLU A 842 -16.25 3.09 -3.79
C GLU A 842 -16.99 3.62 -5.03
N PHE A 843 -16.33 3.66 -6.18
CA PHE A 843 -16.99 3.99 -7.46
C PHE A 843 -18.13 3.03 -7.80
N CYS A 844 -17.94 1.72 -7.66
CA CYS A 844 -18.95 0.71 -7.91
C CYS A 844 -20.17 0.87 -6.98
N TYR A 845 -19.93 1.17 -5.70
CA TYR A 845 -20.99 1.48 -4.75
C TYR A 845 -21.79 2.71 -5.20
N ASN A 846 -21.11 3.80 -5.55
CA ASN A 846 -21.74 5.05 -5.99
C ASN A 846 -22.48 4.92 -7.35
N THR A 847 -22.08 3.95 -8.17
CA THR A 847 -22.73 3.63 -9.45
C THR A 847 -23.94 2.69 -9.26
N GLY A 848 -24.16 2.14 -8.07
CA GLY A 848 -25.26 1.26 -7.75
C GLY A 848 -25.10 -0.17 -8.26
N LEU A 849 -23.87 -0.66 -8.34
CA LEU A 849 -23.61 -2.08 -8.61
C LEU A 849 -24.03 -2.96 -7.43
N ASN A 850 -24.47 -4.18 -7.73
CA ASN A 850 -24.90 -5.14 -6.72
C ASN A 850 -23.73 -5.84 -6.02
N TYR A 851 -22.65 -6.09 -6.77
CA TYR A 851 -21.47 -6.75 -6.23
C TYR A 851 -20.18 -6.30 -6.92
N VAL A 852 -19.06 -6.46 -6.21
CA VAL A 852 -17.71 -6.46 -6.77
C VAL A 852 -17.13 -7.86 -6.66
N SER A 853 -16.21 -8.24 -7.57
CA SER A 853 -15.55 -9.53 -7.56
C SER A 853 -14.05 -9.34 -7.75
N CYS A 854 -13.26 -10.00 -6.92
CA CYS A 854 -11.81 -9.85 -6.88
C CYS A 854 -11.12 -11.18 -6.55
N SER A 855 -9.79 -11.23 -6.64
CA SER A 855 -9.02 -12.40 -6.20
C SER A 855 -9.27 -12.72 -4.72
N PRO A 856 -9.11 -13.99 -4.28
CA PRO A 856 -9.43 -14.43 -2.92
C PRO A 856 -8.81 -13.56 -1.81
N TYR A 857 -7.53 -13.25 -1.91
CA TYR A 857 -6.81 -12.45 -0.91
C TYR A 857 -7.24 -10.97 -0.86
N ARG A 858 -7.92 -10.47 -1.88
CA ARG A 858 -8.49 -9.12 -1.89
C ARG A 858 -9.91 -9.02 -1.34
N VAL A 859 -10.55 -10.14 -1.05
CA VAL A 859 -11.92 -10.17 -0.50
C VAL A 859 -12.04 -9.37 0.81
N PRO A 860 -11.16 -9.50 1.83
CA PRO A 860 -11.26 -8.68 3.03
C PRO A 860 -11.07 -7.19 2.77
N ILE A 861 -10.17 -6.83 1.85
CA ILE A 861 -9.90 -5.46 1.43
C ILE A 861 -11.14 -4.84 0.79
N ALA A 862 -11.76 -5.56 -0.15
CA ALA A 862 -12.97 -5.13 -0.83
C ALA A 862 -14.16 -5.01 0.13
N ARG A 863 -14.31 -5.93 1.10
CA ARG A 863 -15.33 -5.87 2.17
C ARG A 863 -15.17 -4.60 2.99
N LEU A 864 -13.95 -4.30 3.46
CA LEU A 864 -13.67 -3.08 4.22
C LEU A 864 -13.95 -1.82 3.40
N ALA A 865 -13.50 -1.76 2.15
CA ALA A 865 -13.74 -0.64 1.24
C ALA A 865 -15.25 -0.43 0.99
N ALA A 866 -16.01 -1.51 0.83
CA ALA A 866 -17.46 -1.48 0.67
C ALA A 866 -18.18 -0.89 1.89
N ALA A 867 -17.75 -1.25 3.10
CA ALA A 867 -18.28 -0.66 4.33
C ALA A 867 -17.93 0.83 4.46
N GLN A 868 -16.70 1.19 4.17
CA GLN A 868 -16.25 2.60 4.17
C GLN A 868 -17.03 3.44 3.15
N ALA A 869 -17.25 2.92 1.94
CA ALA A 869 -18.09 3.57 0.94
C ALA A 869 -19.53 3.78 1.45
N THR A 870 -20.09 2.78 2.14
CA THR A 870 -21.42 2.88 2.75
C THR A 870 -21.46 3.97 3.83
N ILE A 871 -20.46 4.03 4.70
CA ILE A 871 -20.39 5.03 5.79
C ILE A 871 -20.25 6.44 5.23
N LYS A 872 -19.34 6.66 4.28
CA LYS A 872 -19.12 7.96 3.63
C LYS A 872 -20.38 8.51 2.95
N ASN A 873 -21.23 7.64 2.45
CA ASN A 873 -22.45 8.00 1.72
C ASN A 873 -23.74 7.89 2.58
N LYS A 874 -23.63 7.59 3.89
CA LYS A 874 -24.72 7.80 4.84
C LYS A 874 -24.92 9.31 5.01
N LYS A 875 -25.83 9.90 4.26
CA LYS A 875 -26.35 11.24 4.52
C LYS A 875 -27.67 11.16 5.29
#